data_76dec4c6bbc679fd8d0a7bae67e3540c
#
_entry.id   76dec4c6bbc679fd8d0a7bae67e3540c
#
_cell.length_a   1.000
_cell.length_b   1.000
_cell.length_c   1.000
_cell.angle_alpha   90.00
_cell.angle_beta   90.00
_cell.angle_gamma   90.00
#
_symmetry.space_group_name_H-M   'P 1'
#
loop_
_entity.id
_entity.type
_entity.pdbx_description
1 polymer ?
#
loop_
_entity_poly.entity_id
_entity_poly.type
_entity_poly.pdbx_seq_one_letter_code
_entity_poly.pdbx_strand_id
1 'polypeptide(L)'
;MNKHLTRYLLAAGLLVASSGTAWAIKASPKPITVKQPDGTTLVIRVHGDENFHYITTTDGFLIQRDKDGYFKYVQTDASQGTRKLTARRALNADKRSAADNQFLSTLRPIRKEADAEWLKSLRGNVQPMTVGQTLPASVRSRKVDAQTGEAKESEYLVVLVKYADGEFHFTDSDFDAWLNEKGYSKNGGTGSVKDYYRDNSMGQFVPNFTVVGPYTLDHERTYYAADLGGTGNDVNPQALVIEAAQKAKADHPEIDFSKFDNDGDGYMDNINVVIGGYSQASSGDDKDMWPHSYRLKTSDEDLSIEIDGIRVNNYSVSAELVGASGINMDGIGTFTHEFGHILGLKDMYDTDDYDGGIGIDPGAYSLYASGSYNNNSRTPAALMTFERMQMGWLKKEDLHQLNKAEDVTLPIMTSNTAAYVDARPGLSDDEGYEWYVFENRQKTGWDSYIPYHGLLIYHLDYTKSMVNKYWSVNGPNNNARHRCMYIVPADGIDDNNTRKGDTYPGTSGVTSFTDYYNWLGDKVRTPITNIREENGLVFFQVKGGATEQSSIETQPVGYANIASTSITVKAKVGKATQDIKEMGFCWSDATEEPTLDPSDSEHKAVATANTAELTIDELEPATLYYVRAYMTLADGTTVYGAALPVKTEHTPLQAPLSLTFNDTDVDGGLSYWRIVDQNNDANTWNYDTSTQAVVYTGDYWNNGNDWLISEKLHVPERGGLYILRGVMPRAP
;
A
#
# COMPACT_ATOMS: atom_id res chain seq x y z
N MET A 1 -29.45 -2.98 -64.48
CA MET A 1 -28.48 -1.88 -64.52
C MET A 1 -28.17 -1.50 -63.08
N ASN A 2 -26.95 -1.74 -62.74
CA ASN A 2 -26.14 -1.31 -61.54
C ASN A 2 -26.87 -1.21 -60.20
N LYS A 3 -26.73 -2.20 -59.35
CA LYS A 3 -25.71 -2.80 -58.51
C LYS A 3 -24.63 -1.79 -58.03
N HIS A 4 -24.91 -1.04 -56.96
CA HIS A 4 -23.99 -0.55 -55.90
C HIS A 4 -24.83 0.12 -54.81
N LEU A 5 -25.55 -0.69 -54.09
CA LEU A 5 -26.14 -0.34 -52.79
C LEU A 5 -25.95 -1.57 -51.94
N THR A 6 -24.95 -1.60 -51.11
CA THR A 6 -24.89 -2.45 -49.89
C THR A 6 -23.54 -2.30 -49.26
N ARG A 7 -23.52 -1.75 -48.10
CA ARG A 7 -22.70 -2.03 -46.92
C ARG A 7 -22.40 -0.76 -46.14
N TYR A 8 -23.45 -0.18 -45.57
CA TYR A 8 -23.33 0.46 -44.26
C TYR A 8 -24.17 -0.37 -43.29
N LEU A 9 -23.60 -1.51 -42.92
CA LEU A 9 -24.05 -2.25 -41.74
C LEU A 9 -23.38 -1.60 -40.53
N LEU A 10 -24.22 -0.96 -39.74
CA LEU A 10 -24.27 -0.93 -38.28
C LEU A 10 -23.03 -1.54 -37.60
N ALA A 11 -22.12 -0.67 -37.26
CA ALA A 11 -21.40 -0.75 -36.00
C ALA A 11 -22.14 0.18 -35.04
N ALA A 12 -23.31 -0.25 -34.58
CA ALA A 12 -23.87 0.23 -33.33
C ALA A 12 -23.03 -0.39 -32.25
N GLY A 13 -21.84 0.19 -31.97
CA GLY A 13 -21.15 0.00 -30.75
C GLY A 13 -22.08 0.42 -29.63
N LEU A 14 -22.46 -0.50 -28.77
CA LEU A 14 -22.99 -0.17 -27.46
C LEU A 14 -21.91 0.70 -26.78
N LEU A 15 -22.11 2.01 -26.82
CA LEU A 15 -21.62 2.91 -25.79
C LEU A 15 -22.38 2.50 -24.53
N VAL A 16 -21.82 1.56 -23.77
CA VAL A 16 -22.10 1.46 -22.36
C VAL A 16 -21.57 2.76 -21.80
N ALA A 17 -22.45 3.69 -21.52
CA ALA A 17 -22.14 4.83 -20.68
C ALA A 17 -21.73 4.26 -19.33
N SER A 18 -20.43 4.04 -19.12
CA SER A 18 -19.88 3.78 -17.80
C SER A 18 -20.03 5.09 -17.04
N SER A 19 -21.05 5.18 -16.21
CA SER A 19 -21.11 6.14 -15.12
C SER A 19 -19.96 5.80 -14.17
N GLY A 20 -18.82 6.41 -14.37
CA GLY A 20 -17.65 6.22 -13.51
C GLY A 20 -17.83 7.02 -12.21
N THR A 21 -17.37 6.49 -11.09
CA THR A 21 -17.29 7.15 -9.78
C THR A 21 -15.96 7.87 -9.61
N ALA A 22 -15.89 8.96 -8.85
CA ALA A 22 -14.62 9.52 -8.36
C ALA A 22 -13.93 8.52 -7.45
N TRP A 23 -12.63 8.67 -7.33
CA TRP A 23 -11.80 7.84 -6.48
C TRP A 23 -11.08 8.73 -5.51
N ALA A 24 -11.22 8.45 -4.23
CA ALA A 24 -10.58 9.23 -3.19
C ALA A 24 -10.38 8.42 -1.92
N ILE A 25 -9.48 8.88 -1.10
CA ILE A 25 -9.16 8.22 0.14
C ILE A 25 -10.33 8.31 1.14
N LYS A 26 -10.61 7.21 1.81
CA LYS A 26 -11.53 7.16 2.96
C LYS A 26 -11.05 8.08 4.07
N ALA A 27 -11.98 8.60 4.88
CA ALA A 27 -11.68 9.35 6.10
C ALA A 27 -10.68 8.64 7.00
N SER A 28 -9.79 9.40 7.65
CA SER A 28 -8.80 8.87 8.57
C SER A 28 -9.44 7.96 9.63
N PRO A 29 -8.98 6.71 9.82
CA PRO A 29 -9.56 5.79 10.79
C PRO A 29 -9.27 6.19 12.24
N LYS A 30 -8.35 7.11 12.47
CA LYS A 30 -7.93 7.54 13.81
C LYS A 30 -8.77 8.72 14.30
N PRO A 31 -9.04 8.80 15.61
CA PRO A 31 -9.60 10.01 16.19
C PRO A 31 -8.66 11.21 16.00
N ILE A 32 -9.24 12.37 15.71
CA ILE A 32 -8.54 13.62 15.41
C ILE A 32 -8.77 14.60 16.57
N THR A 33 -7.72 15.26 17.03
CA THR A 33 -7.84 16.33 18.04
C THR A 33 -7.91 17.68 17.35
N VAL A 34 -9.06 18.34 17.46
CA VAL A 34 -9.29 19.67 16.89
C VAL A 34 -9.31 20.73 17.99
N LYS A 35 -8.81 21.93 17.67
CA LYS A 35 -8.85 23.08 18.57
C LYS A 35 -10.11 23.90 18.30
N GLN A 36 -10.88 24.19 19.33
CA GLN A 36 -12.04 25.06 19.24
C GLN A 36 -11.67 26.56 19.44
N PRO A 37 -12.51 27.52 19.04
CA PRO A 37 -12.20 28.96 19.10
C PRO A 37 -11.75 29.48 20.46
N ASP A 38 -12.24 28.88 21.56
CA ASP A 38 -11.84 29.24 22.92
C ASP A 38 -10.55 28.60 23.40
N GLY A 39 -9.86 27.86 22.52
CA GLY A 39 -8.63 27.16 22.80
C GLY A 39 -8.80 25.77 23.43
N THR A 40 -10.03 25.36 23.74
CA THR A 40 -10.30 23.98 24.18
C THR A 40 -10.12 22.97 23.04
N THR A 41 -9.86 21.72 23.39
CA THR A 41 -9.71 20.63 22.41
C THR A 41 -10.90 19.70 22.43
N LEU A 42 -11.30 19.24 21.26
CA LEU A 42 -12.30 18.20 21.04
C LEU A 42 -11.68 17.06 20.24
N VAL A 43 -11.91 15.83 20.65
CA VAL A 43 -11.52 14.64 19.88
C VAL A 43 -12.72 14.19 19.05
N ILE A 44 -12.54 14.16 17.75
CA ILE A 44 -13.58 13.84 16.76
C ILE A 44 -13.22 12.58 15.97
N ARG A 45 -14.19 12.00 15.27
CA ARG A 45 -14.01 11.03 14.21
C ARG A 45 -14.66 11.54 12.94
N VAL A 46 -13.92 11.50 11.86
CA VAL A 46 -14.43 11.72 10.49
C VAL A 46 -14.84 10.38 9.91
N HIS A 47 -15.91 10.33 9.16
CA HIS A 47 -16.44 9.13 8.52
C HIS A 47 -16.81 9.43 7.07
N GLY A 48 -16.73 8.44 6.20
CA GLY A 48 -17.12 8.56 4.79
C GLY A 48 -15.93 8.82 3.86
N ASP A 49 -16.23 9.40 2.73
CA ASP A 49 -15.31 9.73 1.65
C ASP A 49 -15.67 11.09 1.00
N GLU A 50 -15.11 11.38 -0.17
CA GLU A 50 -15.34 12.64 -0.90
C GLU A 50 -16.79 12.85 -1.34
N ASN A 51 -17.56 11.77 -1.51
CA ASN A 51 -18.94 11.87 -1.96
C ASN A 51 -19.90 12.14 -0.79
N PHE A 52 -19.59 11.54 0.35
CA PHE A 52 -20.39 11.75 1.57
C PHE A 52 -19.56 11.51 2.83
N HIS A 53 -19.54 12.51 3.70
CA HIS A 53 -18.88 12.38 5.00
C HIS A 53 -19.66 13.05 6.12
N TYR A 54 -19.35 12.64 7.34
CA TYR A 54 -19.93 13.22 8.57
C TYR A 54 -18.95 13.07 9.73
N ILE A 55 -19.19 13.87 10.77
CA ILE A 55 -18.29 13.92 11.92
C ILE A 55 -19.05 13.52 13.19
N THR A 56 -18.41 12.72 14.03
CA THR A 56 -18.93 12.34 15.34
C THR A 56 -17.96 12.63 16.47
N THR A 57 -18.47 12.69 17.69
CA THR A 57 -17.65 12.49 18.88
C THR A 57 -17.13 11.06 18.93
N THR A 58 -16.13 10.77 19.79
CA THR A 58 -15.56 9.41 19.92
C THR A 58 -16.57 8.37 20.41
N ASP A 59 -17.66 8.79 21.02
CA ASP A 59 -18.78 7.95 21.48
C ASP A 59 -20.00 8.00 20.54
N GLY A 60 -19.82 8.51 19.31
CA GLY A 60 -20.74 8.35 18.19
C GLY A 60 -21.83 9.42 18.04
N PHE A 61 -21.83 10.49 18.83
CA PHE A 61 -22.84 11.58 18.64
C PHE A 61 -22.46 12.44 17.44
N LEU A 62 -23.41 12.62 16.52
CA LEU A 62 -23.24 13.47 15.34
C LEU A 62 -22.99 14.92 15.76
N ILE A 63 -21.97 15.51 15.16
CA ILE A 63 -21.58 16.92 15.40
C ILE A 63 -21.32 17.62 14.08
N GLN A 64 -21.47 18.91 14.06
CA GLN A 64 -21.17 19.77 12.92
C GLN A 64 -20.56 21.09 13.41
N ARG A 65 -19.63 21.64 12.62
CA ARG A 65 -19.06 22.96 12.91
C ARG A 65 -20.11 24.05 12.60
N ASP A 66 -20.34 24.95 13.53
CA ASP A 66 -21.21 26.11 13.31
C ASP A 66 -20.43 27.34 12.82
N LYS A 67 -21.11 28.35 12.35
CA LYS A 67 -20.54 29.64 11.89
C LYS A 67 -19.65 30.34 12.90
N ASP A 68 -19.82 30.07 14.19
CA ASP A 68 -18.96 30.55 15.27
C ASP A 68 -17.67 29.73 15.46
N GLY A 69 -17.43 28.70 14.61
CA GLY A 69 -16.27 27.84 14.60
C GLY A 69 -16.31 26.71 15.64
N TYR A 70 -17.35 26.62 16.47
CA TYR A 70 -17.50 25.55 17.45
C TYR A 70 -18.20 24.33 16.86
N PHE A 71 -17.75 23.15 17.20
CA PHE A 71 -18.53 21.93 16.99
C PHE A 71 -19.71 21.89 17.96
N LYS A 72 -20.90 21.66 17.41
CA LYS A 72 -22.15 21.52 18.14
C LYS A 72 -22.82 20.20 17.83
N TYR A 73 -23.58 19.67 18.78
CA TYR A 73 -24.34 18.45 18.56
C TYR A 73 -25.45 18.66 17.53
N VAL A 74 -25.69 17.66 16.72
CA VAL A 74 -26.76 17.63 15.73
C VAL A 74 -27.88 16.73 16.22
N GLN A 75 -29.09 17.25 16.29
CA GLN A 75 -30.30 16.44 16.51
C GLN A 75 -30.80 15.92 15.17
N THR A 76 -31.09 14.64 15.12
CA THR A 76 -31.53 13.93 13.91
C THR A 76 -32.93 13.42 14.08
N ASP A 77 -33.75 13.52 13.03
CA ASP A 77 -35.04 12.85 12.93
C ASP A 77 -34.95 11.81 11.81
N ALA A 78 -34.76 10.57 12.21
CA ALA A 78 -34.62 9.47 11.27
C ALA A 78 -35.89 9.22 10.43
N SER A 79 -37.08 9.64 10.93
CA SER A 79 -38.33 9.44 10.18
C SER A 79 -38.52 10.46 9.05
N GLN A 80 -37.86 11.61 9.14
CA GLN A 80 -37.94 12.70 8.16
C GLN A 80 -36.62 12.96 7.43
N GLY A 81 -35.54 12.26 7.74
CA GLY A 81 -34.22 12.49 7.17
C GLY A 81 -33.64 13.88 7.46
N THR A 82 -34.08 14.54 8.55
CA THR A 82 -33.70 15.92 8.84
C THR A 82 -32.60 16.01 9.89
N ARG A 83 -31.73 17.01 9.72
CA ARG A 83 -30.68 17.40 10.68
C ARG A 83 -30.97 18.78 11.21
N LYS A 84 -30.80 18.97 12.52
CA LYS A 84 -30.90 20.27 13.15
C LYS A 84 -29.70 20.51 14.05
N LEU A 85 -28.90 21.51 13.70
CA LEU A 85 -27.81 21.93 14.55
C LEU A 85 -28.38 22.51 15.86
N THR A 86 -27.87 22.01 16.98
CA THR A 86 -28.29 22.48 18.30
C THR A 86 -27.43 23.67 18.76
N ALA A 87 -27.86 24.40 19.78
CA ALA A 87 -27.03 25.46 20.37
C ALA A 87 -25.94 24.91 21.32
N ARG A 88 -25.92 23.58 21.58
CA ARG A 88 -25.05 22.98 22.58
C ARG A 88 -23.72 22.52 21.95
N ARG A 89 -22.61 23.06 22.51
CA ARG A 89 -21.25 22.73 22.08
C ARG A 89 -20.94 21.27 22.35
N ALA A 90 -20.22 20.62 21.41
CA ALA A 90 -19.70 19.31 21.60
C ALA A 90 -18.49 19.32 22.56
N LEU A 91 -18.44 18.33 23.44
CA LEU A 91 -17.41 18.16 24.46
C LEU A 91 -16.92 16.70 24.46
N ASN A 92 -15.65 16.51 24.82
CA ASN A 92 -15.13 15.19 25.15
C ASN A 92 -15.91 14.57 26.30
N ALA A 93 -16.08 13.25 26.31
CA ALA A 93 -16.91 12.55 27.30
C ALA A 93 -16.52 12.86 28.76
N ASP A 94 -15.23 12.98 29.04
CA ASP A 94 -14.67 13.30 30.36
C ASP A 94 -14.86 14.77 30.80
N LYS A 95 -15.29 15.65 29.89
CA LYS A 95 -15.52 17.08 30.14
C LYS A 95 -16.99 17.44 30.25
N ARG A 96 -17.91 16.48 30.09
CA ARG A 96 -19.35 16.71 30.12
C ARG A 96 -19.89 16.81 31.53
N SER A 97 -20.73 17.79 31.75
CA SER A 97 -21.51 17.95 32.98
C SER A 97 -22.68 16.97 33.03
N ALA A 98 -23.33 16.83 34.18
CA ALA A 98 -24.58 16.08 34.33
C ALA A 98 -25.68 16.61 33.39
N ALA A 99 -25.74 17.92 33.17
CA ALA A 99 -26.71 18.58 32.27
C ALA A 99 -26.39 18.28 30.78
N ASP A 100 -25.09 18.08 30.41
CA ASP A 100 -24.71 17.66 29.08
C ASP A 100 -25.09 16.22 28.83
N ASN A 101 -24.84 15.33 29.79
CA ASN A 101 -25.22 13.91 29.69
C ASN A 101 -26.75 13.72 29.66
N GLN A 102 -27.49 14.53 30.41
CA GLN A 102 -28.97 14.58 30.35
C GLN A 102 -29.45 15.01 28.96
N PHE A 103 -28.83 16.04 28.37
CA PHE A 103 -29.14 16.43 26.98
C PHE A 103 -28.81 15.32 26.01
N LEU A 104 -27.63 14.70 26.12
CA LEU A 104 -27.20 13.64 25.22
C LEU A 104 -28.09 12.38 25.31
N SER A 105 -28.73 12.14 26.45
CA SER A 105 -29.74 11.08 26.56
C SER A 105 -30.97 11.29 25.68
N THR A 106 -31.19 12.50 25.18
CA THR A 106 -32.24 12.85 24.21
C THR A 106 -31.79 12.68 22.75
N LEU A 107 -30.47 12.50 22.53
CA LEU A 107 -29.90 12.23 21.23
C LEU A 107 -29.55 10.76 21.09
N ARG A 108 -29.49 10.27 19.87
CA ARG A 108 -29.07 8.92 19.56
C ARG A 108 -27.65 8.98 18.96
N PRO A 109 -26.66 8.24 19.51
CA PRO A 109 -25.40 8.07 18.85
C PRO A 109 -25.57 7.25 17.57
N ILE A 110 -24.80 7.58 16.51
CA ILE A 110 -24.81 6.85 15.25
C ILE A 110 -24.20 5.47 15.45
N ARG A 111 -24.92 4.47 15.02
CA ARG A 111 -24.45 3.07 14.92
C ARG A 111 -24.51 2.67 13.45
N LYS A 112 -23.34 2.55 12.83
CA LYS A 112 -23.22 2.35 11.39
C LYS A 112 -24.22 1.31 10.85
N GLU A 113 -24.26 0.11 11.44
CA GLU A 113 -25.09 -1.00 10.96
C GLU A 113 -26.62 -0.72 11.14
N ALA A 114 -26.99 -0.06 12.21
CA ALA A 114 -28.38 0.22 12.52
C ALA A 114 -28.92 1.50 11.83
N ASP A 115 -28.02 2.31 11.32
CA ASP A 115 -28.33 3.65 10.80
C ASP A 115 -27.99 3.80 9.31
N ALA A 116 -27.61 2.72 8.61
CA ALA A 116 -27.20 2.75 7.20
C ALA A 116 -28.25 3.42 6.28
N GLU A 117 -29.52 3.01 6.38
CA GLU A 117 -30.61 3.60 5.60
C GLU A 117 -30.84 5.08 5.91
N TRP A 118 -30.63 5.46 7.17
CA TRP A 118 -30.74 6.87 7.56
C TRP A 118 -29.55 7.69 7.05
N LEU A 119 -28.32 7.16 7.14
CA LEU A 119 -27.13 7.79 6.60
C LEU A 119 -27.28 8.00 5.09
N LYS A 120 -27.77 7.01 4.35
CA LYS A 120 -28.12 7.13 2.94
C LYS A 120 -29.11 8.27 2.67
N SER A 121 -30.12 8.44 3.51
CA SER A 121 -31.09 9.54 3.33
C SER A 121 -30.47 10.93 3.52
N LEU A 122 -29.32 11.02 4.19
CA LEU A 122 -28.58 12.27 4.40
C LEU A 122 -27.69 12.67 3.22
N ARG A 123 -27.28 11.68 2.40
CA ARG A 123 -26.48 11.88 1.19
C ARG A 123 -27.21 12.74 0.15
N GLY A 124 -28.53 12.63 0.07
CA GLY A 124 -29.31 13.29 -0.96
C GLY A 124 -29.03 12.71 -2.37
N ASN A 125 -29.13 13.56 -3.40
CA ASN A 125 -28.85 13.19 -4.81
C ASN A 125 -27.43 13.58 -5.22
N VAL A 126 -26.42 13.32 -4.39
CA VAL A 126 -25.03 13.55 -4.76
C VAL A 126 -24.71 12.61 -5.95
N GLN A 127 -24.32 13.18 -7.08
CA GLN A 127 -23.85 12.40 -8.20
C GLN A 127 -22.40 12.01 -7.94
N PRO A 128 -22.03 10.70 -7.98
CA PRO A 128 -20.66 10.29 -7.86
C PRO A 128 -19.83 10.96 -8.97
N MET A 129 -18.67 11.50 -8.64
CA MET A 129 -17.74 12.03 -9.60
C MET A 129 -17.20 10.86 -10.49
N THR A 130 -16.88 11.11 -11.73
CA THR A 130 -16.43 10.06 -12.69
C THR A 130 -14.91 10.07 -12.83
N VAL A 131 -14.31 8.89 -12.78
CA VAL A 131 -12.86 8.66 -12.83
C VAL A 131 -12.23 9.14 -14.12
N GLY A 132 -10.98 9.57 -14.04
CA GLY A 132 -10.08 9.79 -15.17
C GLY A 132 -9.83 8.52 -16.01
N GLN A 133 -9.17 8.68 -17.14
CA GLN A 133 -8.77 7.56 -17.99
C GLN A 133 -7.67 6.76 -17.29
N THR A 134 -7.83 5.45 -17.16
CA THR A 134 -6.79 4.56 -16.63
C THR A 134 -5.64 4.46 -17.64
N LEU A 135 -4.42 4.56 -17.16
CA LEU A 135 -3.23 4.38 -17.99
C LEU A 135 -3.18 2.99 -18.61
N PRO A 136 -2.74 2.85 -19.88
CA PRO A 136 -2.63 1.56 -20.53
C PRO A 136 -1.51 0.70 -19.91
N ALA A 137 -1.63 -0.62 -20.08
CA ALA A 137 -0.65 -1.57 -19.56
C ALA A 137 0.78 -1.30 -20.06
N SER A 138 0.93 -0.72 -21.26
CA SER A 138 2.24 -0.32 -21.83
C SER A 138 2.99 0.73 -21.01
N VAL A 139 2.28 1.53 -20.22
CA VAL A 139 2.87 2.53 -19.31
C VAL A 139 3.05 1.95 -17.91
N ARG A 140 2.00 1.37 -17.34
CA ARG A 140 1.97 0.90 -15.95
C ARG A 140 2.68 -0.43 -15.68
N SER A 141 3.00 -1.20 -16.74
CA SER A 141 3.76 -2.45 -16.65
C SER A 141 4.68 -2.56 -17.84
N ARG A 142 5.92 -2.16 -17.67
CA ARG A 142 6.95 -2.13 -18.72
C ARG A 142 7.91 -3.31 -18.55
N LYS A 143 8.56 -3.71 -19.64
CA LYS A 143 9.63 -4.70 -19.60
C LYS A 143 10.81 -4.14 -18.80
N VAL A 144 11.25 -4.91 -17.82
CA VAL A 144 12.41 -4.58 -16.98
C VAL A 144 13.69 -4.75 -17.78
N ASP A 145 14.61 -3.80 -17.66
CA ASP A 145 15.95 -3.88 -18.23
C ASP A 145 16.79 -4.92 -17.45
N ALA A 146 17.39 -5.86 -18.14
CA ALA A 146 18.14 -6.95 -17.53
C ALA A 146 19.43 -6.49 -16.81
N GLN A 147 19.93 -5.29 -17.10
CA GLN A 147 21.16 -4.76 -16.51
C GLN A 147 20.86 -3.92 -15.26
N THR A 148 19.80 -3.12 -15.30
CA THR A 148 19.41 -2.23 -14.20
C THR A 148 18.41 -2.86 -13.24
N GLY A 149 17.67 -3.89 -13.68
CA GLY A 149 16.58 -4.48 -12.92
C GLY A 149 15.32 -3.61 -12.83
N GLU A 150 15.23 -2.54 -13.64
CA GLU A 150 14.12 -1.59 -13.61
C GLU A 150 13.65 -1.24 -15.02
N ALA A 151 12.36 -0.90 -15.15
CA ALA A 151 11.81 -0.39 -16.41
C ALA A 151 12.23 1.07 -16.64
N LYS A 152 12.04 1.55 -17.87
CA LYS A 152 12.18 2.99 -18.18
C LYS A 152 11.22 3.79 -17.29
N GLU A 153 11.71 4.86 -16.69
CA GLU A 153 10.91 5.80 -15.91
C GLU A 153 9.75 6.38 -16.71
N SER A 154 8.64 6.64 -16.02
CA SER A 154 7.48 7.36 -16.52
C SER A 154 7.41 8.71 -15.84
N GLU A 155 7.22 9.79 -16.63
CA GLU A 155 7.31 11.16 -16.13
C GLU A 155 5.95 11.70 -15.70
N TYR A 156 5.88 12.36 -14.55
CA TYR A 156 4.66 12.95 -14.00
C TYR A 156 4.92 14.34 -13.45
N LEU A 157 3.94 15.23 -13.57
CA LEU A 157 4.00 16.59 -13.02
C LEU A 157 3.33 16.65 -11.65
N VAL A 158 4.00 17.30 -10.69
CA VAL A 158 3.47 17.64 -9.38
C VAL A 158 3.56 19.13 -9.17
N VAL A 159 2.41 19.77 -8.93
CA VAL A 159 2.30 21.22 -8.72
C VAL A 159 1.93 21.50 -7.28
N LEU A 160 2.81 22.21 -6.58
CA LEU A 160 2.55 22.68 -5.23
C LEU A 160 1.78 23.99 -5.28
N VAL A 161 0.69 24.11 -4.51
CA VAL A 161 -0.12 25.34 -4.47
C VAL A 161 -0.54 25.69 -3.05
N LYS A 162 -0.76 26.97 -2.80
CA LYS A 162 -1.41 27.47 -1.59
C LYS A 162 -2.56 28.39 -1.92
N TYR A 163 -3.58 28.39 -1.11
CA TYR A 163 -4.68 29.33 -1.23
C TYR A 163 -4.23 30.77 -0.97
N ALA A 164 -5.00 31.76 -1.44
CA ALA A 164 -4.68 33.17 -1.20
C ALA A 164 -4.65 33.53 0.30
N ASP A 165 -5.44 32.83 1.11
CA ASP A 165 -5.51 32.95 2.56
C ASP A 165 -4.71 31.89 3.33
N GLY A 166 -3.94 31.03 2.61
CA GLY A 166 -3.20 29.90 3.16
C GLY A 166 -1.67 30.09 3.18
N GLU A 167 -1.01 29.19 3.89
CA GLU A 167 0.45 29.09 3.92
C GLU A 167 0.88 27.74 3.31
N PHE A 168 2.13 27.70 2.86
CA PHE A 168 2.83 26.47 2.45
C PHE A 168 4.16 26.43 3.23
N HIS A 169 4.47 25.32 3.89
CA HIS A 169 5.51 25.27 4.91
C HIS A 169 6.78 24.54 4.45
N PHE A 170 6.68 23.65 3.47
CA PHE A 170 7.80 22.88 2.96
C PHE A 170 8.21 23.38 1.57
N THR A 171 9.42 23.03 1.13
CA THR A 171 9.96 23.45 -0.15
C THR A 171 9.65 22.45 -1.27
N ASP A 172 9.82 22.86 -2.52
CA ASP A 172 9.81 21.99 -3.69
C ASP A 172 10.84 20.85 -3.56
N SER A 173 12.02 21.14 -3.02
CA SER A 173 13.06 20.15 -2.76
C SER A 173 12.65 19.11 -1.69
N ASP A 174 11.88 19.52 -0.66
CA ASP A 174 11.36 18.56 0.33
C ASP A 174 10.35 17.61 -0.32
N PHE A 175 9.50 18.12 -1.23
CA PHE A 175 8.57 17.30 -1.99
C PHE A 175 9.25 16.47 -3.07
N ASP A 176 10.30 16.97 -3.72
CA ASP A 176 11.09 16.17 -4.64
C ASP A 176 11.70 14.95 -3.93
N ALA A 177 12.31 15.15 -2.76
CA ALA A 177 12.84 14.06 -1.96
C ALA A 177 11.74 13.08 -1.54
N TRP A 178 10.58 13.56 -1.08
CA TRP A 178 9.42 12.77 -0.67
C TRP A 178 8.85 11.90 -1.80
N LEU A 179 8.94 12.38 -3.05
CA LEU A 179 8.45 11.70 -4.25
C LEU A 179 9.48 10.78 -4.88
N ASN A 180 10.75 11.20 -4.95
CA ASN A 180 11.76 10.60 -5.83
C ASN A 180 12.99 10.02 -5.10
N GLU A 181 13.33 10.49 -3.88
CA GLU A 181 14.57 10.08 -3.21
C GLU A 181 14.56 8.60 -2.85
N LYS A 182 15.56 7.86 -3.32
CA LYS A 182 15.70 6.43 -3.00
C LYS A 182 15.98 6.24 -1.51
N GLY A 183 15.15 5.44 -0.85
CA GLY A 183 15.28 5.15 0.58
C GLY A 183 14.86 6.33 1.47
N TYR A 184 13.99 7.23 0.96
CA TYR A 184 13.46 8.35 1.74
C TYR A 184 12.96 7.90 3.11
N SER A 185 13.55 8.46 4.17
CA SER A 185 13.25 8.07 5.56
C SER A 185 12.97 9.26 6.47
N LYS A 186 12.96 10.47 5.95
CA LYS A 186 12.56 11.65 6.71
C LYS A 186 11.16 11.42 7.31
N ASN A 187 10.93 11.88 8.51
CA ASN A 187 9.69 11.67 9.27
C ASN A 187 9.38 10.19 9.59
N GLY A 188 10.35 9.26 9.53
CA GLY A 188 10.15 7.83 9.78
C GLY A 188 9.40 7.12 8.65
N GLY A 189 9.55 7.59 7.41
CA GLY A 189 9.06 6.91 6.20
C GLY A 189 9.88 5.67 5.86
N THR A 190 9.29 4.77 5.10
CA THR A 190 9.95 3.53 4.61
C THR A 190 10.61 3.72 3.27
N GLY A 191 10.21 4.74 2.50
CA GLY A 191 10.70 5.08 1.18
C GLY A 191 9.90 6.23 0.60
N SER A 192 10.27 6.68 -0.62
CA SER A 192 9.54 7.65 -1.41
C SER A 192 8.34 7.02 -2.15
N VAL A 193 7.51 7.84 -2.79
CA VAL A 193 6.44 7.37 -3.69
C VAL A 193 7.03 6.53 -4.82
N LYS A 194 8.14 6.95 -5.40
CA LYS A 194 8.89 6.20 -6.43
C LYS A 194 9.33 4.83 -5.90
N ASP A 195 9.89 4.78 -4.69
CA ASP A 195 10.28 3.52 -4.05
C ASP A 195 9.08 2.59 -3.86
N TYR A 196 7.94 3.13 -3.41
CA TYR A 196 6.74 2.33 -3.20
C TYR A 196 6.30 1.61 -4.48
N TYR A 197 6.17 2.34 -5.58
CA TYR A 197 5.73 1.76 -6.84
C TYR A 197 6.79 0.84 -7.47
N ARG A 198 8.06 1.23 -7.42
CA ARG A 198 9.15 0.37 -7.89
C ARG A 198 9.15 -0.98 -7.16
N ASP A 199 9.09 -0.96 -5.82
CA ASP A 199 9.16 -2.18 -5.01
C ASP A 199 7.92 -3.07 -5.21
N ASN A 200 6.72 -2.49 -5.24
CA ASN A 200 5.48 -3.24 -5.44
C ASN A 200 5.33 -3.79 -6.86
N SER A 201 5.97 -3.18 -7.84
CA SER A 201 5.96 -3.61 -9.25
C SER A 201 7.15 -4.50 -9.64
N MET A 202 8.06 -4.82 -8.72
CA MET A 202 9.32 -5.48 -9.04
C MET A 202 10.10 -4.73 -10.14
N GLY A 203 10.14 -3.40 -10.06
CA GLY A 203 10.82 -2.55 -11.04
C GLY A 203 10.10 -2.39 -12.38
N GLN A 204 8.89 -2.95 -12.55
CA GLN A 204 8.13 -2.83 -13.81
C GLN A 204 7.50 -1.46 -14.01
N PHE A 205 7.30 -0.71 -12.93
CA PHE A 205 6.78 0.65 -12.96
C PHE A 205 7.59 1.56 -12.04
N VAL A 206 8.28 2.53 -12.64
CA VAL A 206 9.19 3.45 -11.94
C VAL A 206 8.74 4.88 -12.28
N PRO A 207 7.82 5.49 -11.49
CA PRO A 207 7.40 6.86 -11.71
C PRO A 207 8.51 7.84 -11.34
N ASN A 208 8.64 8.92 -12.11
CA ASN A 208 9.53 10.03 -11.84
C ASN A 208 8.71 11.32 -11.81
N PHE A 209 8.88 12.13 -10.77
CA PHE A 209 8.03 13.29 -10.54
C PHE A 209 8.81 14.58 -10.71
N THR A 210 8.33 15.45 -11.61
CA THR A 210 8.82 16.82 -11.73
C THR A 210 7.99 17.70 -10.80
N VAL A 211 8.62 18.32 -9.81
CA VAL A 211 7.96 19.15 -8.78
C VAL A 211 8.17 20.61 -9.07
N VAL A 212 7.11 21.41 -9.05
CA VAL A 212 7.16 22.87 -9.24
C VAL A 212 6.24 23.60 -8.26
N GLY A 213 6.56 24.88 -7.96
CA GLY A 213 5.84 25.70 -7.02
C GLY A 213 6.58 25.84 -5.67
N PRO A 214 5.94 26.24 -4.54
CA PRO A 214 4.48 26.44 -4.41
C PRO A 214 3.98 27.77 -5.00
N TYR A 215 2.88 27.72 -5.74
CA TYR A 215 2.20 28.89 -6.29
C TYR A 215 1.07 29.36 -5.39
N THR A 216 0.87 30.69 -5.31
CA THR A 216 -0.32 31.24 -4.63
C THR A 216 -1.49 31.27 -5.61
N LEU A 217 -2.59 30.61 -5.25
CA LEU A 217 -3.85 30.64 -5.99
C LEU A 217 -4.54 32.01 -5.85
N ASP A 218 -5.39 32.36 -6.80
CA ASP A 218 -6.04 33.69 -6.87
C ASP A 218 -7.16 33.86 -5.83
N HIS A 219 -7.73 32.75 -5.32
CA HIS A 219 -8.86 32.78 -4.38
C HIS A 219 -8.51 32.13 -3.04
N GLU A 220 -9.34 32.43 -2.04
CA GLU A 220 -9.29 31.83 -0.72
C GLU A 220 -9.72 30.35 -0.76
N ARG A 221 -9.34 29.59 0.27
CA ARG A 221 -9.61 28.15 0.44
C ARG A 221 -11.08 27.80 0.18
N THR A 222 -12.01 28.58 0.73
CA THR A 222 -13.46 28.34 0.63
C THR A 222 -14.02 28.45 -0.80
N TYR A 223 -13.31 29.11 -1.71
CA TYR A 223 -13.72 29.16 -3.12
C TYR A 223 -13.52 27.83 -3.84
N TYR A 224 -12.49 27.07 -3.46
CA TYR A 224 -12.15 25.79 -4.10
C TYR A 224 -12.71 24.58 -3.35
N ALA A 225 -12.65 24.61 -2.01
CA ALA A 225 -12.75 23.44 -1.13
C ALA A 225 -13.94 23.46 -0.18
N ALA A 226 -14.80 24.48 -0.15
CA ALA A 226 -15.97 24.43 0.72
C ALA A 226 -16.97 23.37 0.28
N ASP A 227 -17.54 22.65 1.23
CA ASP A 227 -18.57 21.64 0.94
C ASP A 227 -19.81 22.23 0.30
N LEU A 228 -20.24 21.65 -0.83
CA LEU A 228 -21.50 21.98 -1.48
C LEU A 228 -22.69 21.58 -0.62
N GLY A 229 -23.34 22.58 -0.01
CA GLY A 229 -24.55 22.36 0.79
C GLY A 229 -24.36 21.48 2.02
N GLY A 230 -23.11 21.25 2.47
CA GLY A 230 -22.77 20.36 3.58
C GLY A 230 -22.93 18.87 3.24
N THR A 231 -22.80 18.51 1.96
CA THR A 231 -23.01 17.15 1.46
C THR A 231 -21.72 16.39 1.20
N GLY A 232 -20.57 17.06 1.21
CA GLY A 232 -19.28 16.41 1.11
C GLY A 232 -18.45 16.78 -0.12
N ASN A 233 -19.06 17.15 -1.24
CA ASN A 233 -18.30 17.53 -2.43
C ASN A 233 -17.72 18.93 -2.33
N ASP A 234 -16.45 19.08 -2.67
CA ASP A 234 -15.78 20.35 -2.83
C ASP A 234 -16.43 21.22 -3.94
N VAL A 235 -16.46 22.54 -3.75
CA VAL A 235 -17.22 23.43 -4.61
C VAL A 235 -16.60 23.66 -5.98
N ASN A 236 -15.28 23.82 -6.08
CA ASN A 236 -14.56 24.10 -7.33
C ASN A 236 -13.18 23.42 -7.41
N PRO A 237 -13.04 22.10 -7.21
CA PRO A 237 -11.73 21.45 -7.24
C PRO A 237 -11.05 21.52 -8.61
N GLN A 238 -11.85 21.47 -9.70
CA GLN A 238 -11.32 21.56 -11.09
C GLN A 238 -10.70 22.94 -11.37
N ALA A 239 -11.27 24.02 -10.82
CA ALA A 239 -10.73 25.37 -11.00
C ALA A 239 -9.33 25.49 -10.36
N LEU A 240 -9.12 24.86 -9.20
CA LEU A 240 -7.81 24.81 -8.56
C LEU A 240 -6.78 24.13 -9.46
N VAL A 241 -7.12 22.99 -10.05
CA VAL A 241 -6.21 22.21 -10.92
C VAL A 241 -5.87 22.98 -12.21
N ILE A 242 -6.85 23.61 -12.83
CA ILE A 242 -6.65 24.44 -14.02
C ILE A 242 -5.68 25.58 -13.74
N GLU A 243 -5.91 26.29 -12.64
CA GLU A 243 -5.06 27.40 -12.23
C GLU A 243 -3.65 26.93 -11.88
N ALA A 244 -3.50 25.80 -11.18
CA ALA A 244 -2.21 25.20 -10.86
C ALA A 244 -1.41 24.88 -12.14
N ALA A 245 -2.03 24.23 -13.14
CA ALA A 245 -1.39 23.93 -14.41
C ALA A 245 -0.95 25.18 -15.18
N GLN A 246 -1.81 26.21 -15.21
CA GLN A 246 -1.52 27.48 -15.88
C GLN A 246 -0.36 28.24 -15.20
N LYS A 247 -0.34 28.28 -13.87
CA LYS A 247 0.75 28.93 -13.11
C LYS A 247 2.06 28.19 -13.27
N ALA A 248 2.03 26.85 -13.24
CA ALA A 248 3.23 26.03 -13.50
C ALA A 248 3.83 26.30 -14.88
N LYS A 249 3.02 26.35 -15.93
CA LYS A 249 3.49 26.64 -17.29
C LYS A 249 3.98 28.09 -17.45
N ALA A 250 3.33 29.03 -16.80
CA ALA A 250 3.73 30.45 -16.86
C ALA A 250 5.08 30.72 -16.18
N ASP A 251 5.38 30.06 -15.09
CA ASP A 251 6.64 30.18 -14.34
C ASP A 251 7.77 29.34 -14.93
N HIS A 252 7.43 28.18 -15.50
CA HIS A 252 8.35 27.24 -16.11
C HIS A 252 8.03 27.02 -17.60
N PRO A 253 8.21 28.05 -18.47
CA PRO A 253 7.92 27.91 -19.91
C PRO A 253 8.81 26.87 -20.60
N GLU A 254 9.98 26.53 -19.99
CA GLU A 254 10.91 25.50 -20.49
C GLU A 254 10.42 24.07 -20.24
N ILE A 255 9.47 23.84 -19.31
CA ILE A 255 8.89 22.52 -19.11
C ILE A 255 7.96 22.21 -20.28
N ASP A 256 8.30 21.17 -21.02
CA ASP A 256 7.48 20.62 -22.09
C ASP A 256 6.46 19.63 -21.50
N PHE A 257 5.19 19.99 -21.52
CA PHE A 257 4.10 19.16 -20.98
C PHE A 257 3.91 17.85 -21.74
N SER A 258 4.42 17.76 -22.99
CA SER A 258 4.37 16.51 -23.75
C SER A 258 5.16 15.36 -23.11
N LYS A 259 6.10 15.66 -22.20
CA LYS A 259 6.83 14.64 -21.44
C LYS A 259 5.94 13.82 -20.49
N PHE A 260 4.81 14.39 -20.08
CA PHE A 260 3.88 13.78 -19.14
C PHE A 260 2.74 13.01 -19.84
N ASP A 261 2.83 12.84 -21.14
CA ASP A 261 2.04 11.94 -21.98
C ASP A 261 2.91 10.70 -22.28
N ASN A 262 2.90 9.71 -21.38
CA ASN A 262 3.78 8.55 -21.46
C ASN A 262 3.35 7.52 -22.49
N ASP A 263 2.09 7.54 -22.95
CA ASP A 263 1.55 6.62 -23.96
C ASP A 263 1.38 7.24 -25.34
N GLY A 264 1.50 8.57 -25.46
CA GLY A 264 1.44 9.30 -26.71
C GLY A 264 0.03 9.47 -27.26
N ASP A 265 -1.00 9.48 -26.40
CA ASP A 265 -2.40 9.60 -26.79
C ASP A 265 -2.88 11.06 -26.94
N GLY A 266 -2.01 12.02 -26.61
CA GLY A 266 -2.28 13.45 -26.66
C GLY A 266 -2.91 14.02 -25.40
N TYR A 267 -3.00 13.22 -24.34
CA TYR A 267 -3.42 13.65 -23.01
C TYR A 267 -2.26 13.53 -22.04
N MET A 268 -2.16 14.46 -21.09
CA MET A 268 -1.32 14.29 -19.92
C MET A 268 -1.88 13.15 -19.10
N ASP A 269 -1.04 12.17 -18.73
CA ASP A 269 -1.47 10.99 -17.97
C ASP A 269 -2.15 11.38 -16.66
N ASN A 270 -1.54 12.31 -15.91
CA ASN A 270 -2.10 12.90 -14.70
C ASN A 270 -1.35 14.18 -14.32
N ILE A 271 -2.06 15.18 -13.84
CA ILE A 271 -1.48 16.28 -13.08
C ILE A 271 -1.75 16.04 -11.59
N ASN A 272 -0.70 16.06 -10.78
CA ASN A 272 -0.83 15.89 -9.34
C ASN A 272 -0.71 17.25 -8.67
N VAL A 273 -1.65 17.61 -7.82
CA VAL A 273 -1.62 18.88 -7.08
C VAL A 273 -1.49 18.61 -5.60
N VAL A 274 -0.54 19.26 -4.95
CA VAL A 274 -0.39 19.25 -3.49
C VAL A 274 -0.78 20.62 -2.95
N ILE A 275 -1.82 20.65 -2.14
CA ILE A 275 -2.34 21.89 -1.55
C ILE A 275 -1.67 22.18 -0.20
N GLY A 276 -1.37 23.45 0.06
CA GLY A 276 -0.88 23.90 1.36
C GLY A 276 -1.95 23.75 2.46
N GLY A 277 -1.53 23.26 3.61
CA GLY A 277 -2.42 23.00 4.74
C GLY A 277 -2.86 21.55 4.86
N TYR A 278 -4.01 21.34 5.50
CA TYR A 278 -4.54 20.00 5.82
C TYR A 278 -5.54 19.51 4.78
N SER A 279 -5.77 18.19 4.75
CA SER A 279 -6.89 17.59 4.02
C SER A 279 -8.12 17.45 4.91
N GLN A 280 -9.31 17.55 4.34
CA GLN A 280 -10.57 17.35 5.07
C GLN A 280 -10.66 15.92 5.64
N ALA A 281 -10.19 14.90 4.90
CA ALA A 281 -10.17 13.50 5.35
C ALA A 281 -9.39 13.31 6.66
N SER A 282 -8.43 14.19 6.97
CA SER A 282 -7.60 14.13 8.17
C SER A 282 -7.89 15.25 9.18
N SER A 283 -8.46 16.38 8.77
CA SER A 283 -8.75 17.52 9.65
C SER A 283 -10.20 17.56 10.12
N GLY A 284 -11.13 17.08 9.29
CA GLY A 284 -12.56 17.25 9.49
C GLY A 284 -13.02 18.71 9.41
N ASP A 285 -12.27 19.60 8.75
CA ASP A 285 -12.69 20.98 8.48
C ASP A 285 -13.38 21.01 7.12
N ASP A 286 -14.65 21.40 7.09
CA ASP A 286 -15.50 21.53 5.89
C ASP A 286 -15.04 22.61 4.88
N LYS A 287 -13.90 23.22 5.15
CA LYS A 287 -13.22 24.18 4.27
C LYS A 287 -11.93 23.63 3.69
N ASP A 288 -11.46 22.50 4.17
CA ASP A 288 -10.29 21.80 3.61
C ASP A 288 -10.76 20.90 2.47
N MET A 289 -9.96 20.80 1.43
CA MET A 289 -10.26 19.93 0.29
C MET A 289 -10.11 18.46 0.67
N TRP A 290 -11.02 17.63 0.21
CA TRP A 290 -10.89 16.20 0.31
C TRP A 290 -9.90 15.69 -0.74
N PRO A 291 -8.87 14.89 -0.38
CA PRO A 291 -7.97 14.28 -1.37
C PRO A 291 -8.75 13.37 -2.32
N HIS A 292 -8.53 13.52 -3.61
CA HIS A 292 -9.25 12.73 -4.62
C HIS A 292 -8.50 12.67 -5.95
N SER A 293 -8.89 11.70 -6.76
CA SER A 293 -8.47 11.52 -8.16
C SER A 293 -9.67 11.65 -9.09
N TYR A 294 -9.58 12.56 -10.08
CA TYR A 294 -10.72 12.90 -10.93
C TYR A 294 -10.29 13.42 -12.31
N ARG A 295 -11.21 13.97 -13.06
CA ARG A 295 -10.98 14.54 -14.40
C ARG A 295 -11.70 15.89 -14.61
N LEU A 296 -11.12 16.70 -15.52
CA LEU A 296 -11.68 17.99 -15.90
C LEU A 296 -12.83 17.85 -16.89
N LYS A 297 -12.82 16.80 -17.73
CA LYS A 297 -13.89 16.51 -18.69
C LYS A 297 -14.83 15.44 -18.14
N THR A 298 -16.07 15.82 -17.91
CA THR A 298 -17.16 14.94 -17.48
C THR A 298 -18.17 14.70 -18.62
N SER A 299 -19.25 13.96 -18.35
CA SER A 299 -20.39 13.83 -19.26
C SER A 299 -21.12 15.15 -19.45
N ASP A 300 -21.09 16.03 -18.46
CA ASP A 300 -21.90 17.24 -18.39
C ASP A 300 -21.12 18.49 -18.80
N GLU A 301 -19.78 18.48 -18.63
CA GLU A 301 -18.94 19.63 -18.91
C GLU A 301 -17.52 19.20 -19.35
N ASP A 302 -16.90 19.99 -20.25
CA ASP A 302 -15.50 19.84 -20.66
C ASP A 302 -14.69 21.05 -20.21
N LEU A 303 -14.05 20.94 -19.04
CA LEU A 303 -13.14 21.93 -18.48
C LEU A 303 -11.67 21.64 -18.81
N SER A 304 -11.37 20.60 -19.61
CA SER A 304 -9.99 20.26 -19.97
C SER A 304 -9.32 21.44 -20.72
N ILE A 305 -8.04 21.64 -20.42
CA ILE A 305 -7.24 22.69 -21.05
C ILE A 305 -6.13 22.08 -21.91
N GLU A 306 -5.63 22.85 -22.87
CA GLU A 306 -4.51 22.43 -23.72
C GLU A 306 -3.26 23.26 -23.40
N ILE A 307 -2.14 22.59 -23.13
CA ILE A 307 -0.84 23.18 -22.87
C ILE A 307 0.19 22.41 -23.71
N ASP A 308 1.01 23.11 -24.50
CA ASP A 308 2.02 22.52 -25.41
C ASP A 308 1.46 21.46 -26.37
N GLY A 309 0.20 21.59 -26.77
CA GLY A 309 -0.48 20.62 -27.64
C GLY A 309 -0.96 19.36 -26.95
N ILE A 310 -0.81 19.27 -25.62
CA ILE A 310 -1.26 18.16 -24.77
C ILE A 310 -2.47 18.61 -23.96
N ARG A 311 -3.46 17.75 -23.87
CA ARG A 311 -4.68 18.02 -23.11
C ARG A 311 -4.53 17.58 -21.65
N VAL A 312 -4.63 18.52 -20.72
CA VAL A 312 -4.72 18.26 -19.28
C VAL A 312 -6.14 17.88 -18.94
N ASN A 313 -6.35 16.70 -18.44
CA ASN A 313 -7.67 16.16 -18.12
C ASN A 313 -7.72 15.41 -16.79
N ASN A 314 -6.88 14.39 -16.59
CA ASN A 314 -6.85 13.62 -15.37
C ASN A 314 -6.02 14.37 -14.30
N TYR A 315 -6.49 14.32 -13.07
CA TYR A 315 -5.78 14.95 -11.95
C TYR A 315 -5.96 14.19 -10.64
N SER A 316 -5.05 14.42 -9.72
CA SER A 316 -5.18 14.04 -8.31
C SER A 316 -4.81 15.20 -7.40
N VAL A 317 -5.45 15.26 -6.22
CA VAL A 317 -5.19 16.28 -5.20
C VAL A 317 -4.82 15.60 -3.88
N SER A 318 -3.77 16.09 -3.24
CA SER A 318 -3.33 15.69 -1.89
C SER A 318 -3.01 16.94 -1.07
N ALA A 319 -2.75 16.79 0.23
CA ALA A 319 -2.43 17.89 1.11
C ALA A 319 -0.98 17.84 1.61
N GLU A 320 -0.44 19.01 1.98
CA GLU A 320 0.88 19.18 2.54
C GLU A 320 1.01 18.59 3.95
N LEU A 321 -0.03 18.77 4.80
CA LEU A 321 0.03 18.52 6.23
C LEU A 321 -0.91 17.40 6.68
N VAL A 322 -0.45 16.59 7.62
CA VAL A 322 -1.23 15.54 8.27
C VAL A 322 -1.98 16.09 9.50
N GLY A 323 -3.20 15.59 9.74
CA GLY A 323 -4.00 15.89 10.92
C GLY A 323 -4.77 17.22 10.83
N ALA A 324 -4.96 17.87 11.96
CA ALA A 324 -5.74 19.12 12.08
C ALA A 324 -4.97 20.23 12.83
N SER A 325 -3.70 20.02 13.14
CA SER A 325 -2.86 20.99 13.85
C SER A 325 -1.37 20.62 13.77
N GLY A 326 -0.51 21.63 13.88
CA GLY A 326 0.95 21.47 13.79
C GLY A 326 1.46 21.46 12.34
N ILE A 327 2.76 21.66 12.18
CA ILE A 327 3.43 21.69 10.87
C ILE A 327 4.14 20.35 10.70
N ASN A 328 3.37 19.31 10.38
CA ASN A 328 3.90 17.98 10.08
C ASN A 328 3.54 17.63 8.66
N MET A 329 4.56 17.39 7.82
CA MET A 329 4.37 16.94 6.44
C MET A 329 3.59 15.63 6.43
N ASP A 330 2.62 15.52 5.51
CA ASP A 330 1.88 14.25 5.35
C ASP A 330 2.82 13.14 4.88
N GLY A 331 2.45 11.90 5.19
CA GLY A 331 3.12 10.73 4.66
C GLY A 331 2.75 10.48 3.20
N ILE A 332 3.48 9.57 2.54
CA ILE A 332 3.25 9.26 1.12
C ILE A 332 1.92 8.54 0.86
N GLY A 333 1.24 8.05 1.89
CA GLY A 333 0.11 7.12 1.74
C GLY A 333 -1.08 7.68 0.99
N THR A 334 -1.49 8.92 1.28
CA THR A 334 -2.58 9.60 0.57
C THR A 334 -2.24 9.82 -0.90
N PHE A 335 -1.07 10.42 -1.17
CA PHE A 335 -0.62 10.64 -2.56
C PHE A 335 -0.50 9.33 -3.33
N THR A 336 0.08 8.30 -2.72
CA THR A 336 0.25 6.97 -3.34
C THR A 336 -1.11 6.32 -3.63
N HIS A 337 -2.09 6.49 -2.76
CA HIS A 337 -3.46 6.00 -2.98
C HIS A 337 -4.09 6.70 -4.19
N GLU A 338 -4.11 8.03 -4.19
CA GLU A 338 -4.73 8.82 -5.28
C GLU A 338 -4.04 8.60 -6.62
N PHE A 339 -2.70 8.57 -6.63
CA PHE A 339 -1.94 8.31 -7.84
C PHE A 339 -2.17 6.91 -8.40
N GLY A 340 -2.38 5.91 -7.57
CA GLY A 340 -2.63 4.55 -8.04
C GLY A 340 -4.00 4.37 -8.73
N HIS A 341 -4.95 5.26 -8.52
CA HIS A 341 -6.21 5.24 -9.23
C HIS A 341 -6.04 5.48 -10.74
N ILE A 342 -5.10 6.30 -11.15
CA ILE A 342 -4.78 6.46 -12.58
C ILE A 342 -4.18 5.18 -13.20
N LEU A 343 -3.57 4.34 -12.36
CA LEU A 343 -3.11 3.02 -12.78
C LEU A 343 -4.25 2.01 -12.90
N GLY A 344 -5.44 2.31 -12.36
CA GLY A 344 -6.64 1.50 -12.45
C GLY A 344 -7.01 0.73 -11.19
N LEU A 345 -6.29 0.92 -10.10
CA LEU A 345 -6.60 0.30 -8.80
C LEU A 345 -7.87 0.89 -8.21
N LYS A 346 -8.67 0.03 -7.56
CA LYS A 346 -10.01 0.35 -7.08
C LYS A 346 -10.02 0.44 -5.56
N ASP A 347 -10.89 1.30 -5.04
CA ASP A 347 -11.17 1.32 -3.61
C ASP A 347 -11.75 -0.01 -3.14
N MET A 348 -11.26 -0.50 -2.01
CA MET A 348 -11.70 -1.75 -1.40
C MET A 348 -12.66 -1.51 -0.24
N TYR A 349 -12.92 -0.24 0.13
CA TYR A 349 -13.96 0.12 1.09
C TYR A 349 -15.30 0.34 0.40
N ASP A 350 -16.34 0.53 1.19
CA ASP A 350 -17.69 0.80 0.74
C ASP A 350 -17.78 2.26 0.26
N THR A 351 -17.97 2.46 -1.04
CA THR A 351 -17.98 3.78 -1.71
C THR A 351 -19.39 4.29 -2.03
N ASP A 352 -20.45 3.57 -1.66
CA ASP A 352 -21.84 3.98 -1.92
C ASP A 352 -22.60 4.40 -0.65
N ASP A 353 -21.88 4.70 0.43
CA ASP A 353 -22.43 5.18 1.69
C ASP A 353 -23.45 4.23 2.31
N TYR A 354 -23.10 2.94 2.22
CA TYR A 354 -23.84 1.86 2.86
C TYR A 354 -25.16 1.48 2.18
N ASP A 355 -25.36 1.82 0.90
CA ASP A 355 -26.45 1.28 0.11
C ASP A 355 -26.27 -0.25 -0.05
N GLY A 356 -27.08 -1.03 0.60
CA GLY A 356 -26.90 -2.50 0.63
C GLY A 356 -26.25 -3.01 1.92
N GLY A 357 -25.97 -2.14 2.88
CA GLY A 357 -25.32 -2.41 4.16
C GLY A 357 -23.84 -2.09 4.12
N ILE A 358 -23.17 -2.19 5.25
CA ILE A 358 -21.74 -1.84 5.36
C ILE A 358 -20.88 -2.98 4.83
N GLY A 359 -20.18 -2.73 3.74
CA GLY A 359 -19.14 -3.61 3.22
C GLY A 359 -17.85 -3.47 4.04
N ILE A 360 -17.54 -4.46 4.86
CA ILE A 360 -16.28 -4.48 5.62
C ILE A 360 -15.12 -4.73 4.65
N ASP A 361 -14.16 -3.82 4.65
CA ASP A 361 -13.01 -3.77 3.74
C ASP A 361 -11.77 -4.49 4.31
N PRO A 362 -10.69 -4.70 3.54
CA PRO A 362 -9.45 -5.32 4.01
C PRO A 362 -8.70 -4.53 5.11
N GLY A 363 -9.16 -3.35 5.48
CA GLY A 363 -8.58 -2.52 6.52
C GLY A 363 -7.13 -2.14 6.22
N ALA A 364 -6.31 -2.19 7.25
CA ALA A 364 -4.91 -1.75 7.17
C ALA A 364 -3.98 -2.72 6.39
N TYR A 365 -4.51 -3.79 5.78
CA TYR A 365 -3.75 -4.67 4.89
C TYR A 365 -3.74 -4.21 3.42
N SER A 366 -4.62 -3.30 3.00
CA SER A 366 -4.69 -2.77 1.62
C SER A 366 -4.47 -1.28 1.60
N LEU A 367 -3.67 -0.79 0.64
CA LEU A 367 -3.52 0.64 0.32
C LEU A 367 -4.90 1.27 0.02
N TYR A 368 -5.79 0.53 -0.65
CA TYR A 368 -7.11 0.97 -1.10
C TYR A 368 -8.23 0.76 -0.07
N ALA A 369 -7.83 0.58 1.18
CA ALA A 369 -8.70 0.65 2.36
C ALA A 369 -8.06 1.59 3.38
N SER A 370 -7.79 1.17 4.61
CA SER A 370 -7.13 2.02 5.60
C SER A 370 -5.60 1.84 5.68
N GLY A 371 -5.02 0.99 4.84
CA GLY A 371 -3.58 0.75 4.79
C GLY A 371 -2.75 1.94 4.31
N SER A 372 -3.36 2.89 3.60
CA SER A 372 -2.77 4.19 3.26
C SER A 372 -2.40 5.02 4.50
N TYR A 373 -3.11 4.83 5.62
CA TYR A 373 -2.87 5.54 6.88
C TYR A 373 -1.88 4.85 7.83
N ASN A 374 -1.29 3.73 7.42
CA ASN A 374 -0.30 3.03 8.24
C ASN A 374 0.88 3.95 8.56
N ASN A 375 1.39 3.90 9.80
CA ASN A 375 2.44 4.78 10.29
C ASN A 375 2.16 6.28 10.05
N ASN A 376 0.91 6.73 10.23
CA ASN A 376 0.48 8.09 9.89
C ASN A 376 0.78 8.44 8.42
N SER A 377 0.35 7.59 7.50
CA SER A 377 0.54 7.65 6.04
C SER A 377 2.00 7.53 5.55
N ARG A 378 2.99 7.31 6.43
CA ARG A 378 4.41 7.27 6.05
C ARG A 378 4.87 5.91 5.53
N THR A 379 4.14 4.85 5.84
CA THR A 379 4.44 3.48 5.44
C THR A 379 3.14 2.80 5.01
N PRO A 380 2.58 3.16 3.85
CA PRO A 380 1.39 2.51 3.33
C PRO A 380 1.63 1.00 3.16
N ALA A 381 0.57 0.19 3.33
CA ALA A 381 0.67 -1.26 3.15
C ALA A 381 1.15 -1.62 1.73
N ALA A 382 1.93 -2.68 1.61
CA ALA A 382 2.26 -3.24 0.30
C ALA A 382 0.98 -3.64 -0.44
N LEU A 383 0.99 -3.48 -1.77
CA LEU A 383 -0.14 -3.90 -2.62
C LEU A 383 -0.39 -5.41 -2.47
N MET A 384 -1.65 -5.77 -2.33
CA MET A 384 -2.07 -7.17 -2.28
C MET A 384 -1.81 -7.87 -3.63
N THR A 385 -1.72 -9.18 -3.63
CA THR A 385 -1.47 -9.98 -4.83
C THR A 385 -2.45 -9.63 -5.96
N PHE A 386 -3.73 -9.50 -5.64
CA PHE A 386 -4.74 -9.15 -6.63
C PHE A 386 -4.53 -7.74 -7.22
N GLU A 387 -4.18 -6.76 -6.41
CA GLU A 387 -3.88 -5.40 -6.85
C GLU A 387 -2.68 -5.39 -7.82
N ARG A 388 -1.64 -6.17 -7.54
CA ARG A 388 -0.49 -6.35 -8.46
C ARG A 388 -0.88 -7.06 -9.75
N MET A 389 -1.81 -8.01 -9.68
CA MET A 389 -2.36 -8.68 -10.88
C MET A 389 -3.15 -7.71 -11.75
N GLN A 390 -3.96 -6.84 -11.16
CA GLN A 390 -4.68 -5.81 -11.91
C GLN A 390 -3.74 -4.87 -12.66
N MET A 391 -2.57 -4.61 -12.11
CA MET A 391 -1.52 -3.80 -12.75
C MET A 391 -0.77 -4.55 -13.84
N GLY A 392 -0.90 -5.86 -13.92
CA GLY A 392 -0.12 -6.72 -14.81
C GLY A 392 1.31 -6.97 -14.33
N TRP A 393 1.63 -6.63 -13.07
CA TRP A 393 2.94 -6.87 -12.47
C TRP A 393 3.12 -8.31 -12.00
N LEU A 394 2.02 -9.00 -11.79
CA LEU A 394 1.95 -10.40 -11.41
C LEU A 394 0.89 -11.08 -12.28
N LYS A 395 1.16 -12.28 -12.76
CA LYS A 395 0.24 -13.03 -13.61
C LYS A 395 -0.32 -14.24 -12.88
N LYS A 396 -1.44 -14.78 -13.37
CA LYS A 396 -2.05 -16.01 -12.84
C LYS A 396 -1.08 -17.18 -12.82
N GLU A 397 -0.29 -17.32 -13.87
CA GLU A 397 0.72 -18.37 -14.01
C GLU A 397 1.88 -18.29 -13.02
N ASP A 398 2.11 -17.12 -12.42
CA ASP A 398 3.11 -16.89 -11.37
C ASP A 398 2.61 -17.36 -9.99
N LEU A 399 1.31 -17.62 -9.86
CA LEU A 399 0.70 -18.03 -8.59
C LEU A 399 0.67 -19.56 -8.46
N HIS A 400 0.88 -20.02 -7.24
CA HIS A 400 0.76 -21.45 -6.93
C HIS A 400 -0.71 -21.88 -6.78
N GLN A 401 -1.25 -22.65 -7.72
CA GLN A 401 -2.60 -23.19 -7.62
C GLN A 401 -2.66 -24.39 -6.67
N LEU A 402 -3.43 -24.26 -5.60
CA LEU A 402 -3.64 -25.30 -4.59
C LEU A 402 -4.74 -26.25 -5.04
N ASN A 403 -4.44 -27.24 -5.86
CA ASN A 403 -5.43 -28.15 -6.43
C ASN A 403 -5.18 -29.65 -6.12
N LYS A 404 -4.03 -30.00 -5.55
CA LYS A 404 -3.63 -31.36 -5.21
C LYS A 404 -3.21 -31.47 -3.74
N ALA A 405 -3.04 -32.69 -3.25
CA ALA A 405 -2.49 -32.96 -1.93
C ALA A 405 -0.98 -32.67 -1.93
N GLU A 406 -0.55 -31.72 -1.14
CA GLU A 406 0.83 -31.25 -1.07
C GLU A 406 1.16 -30.52 0.22
N ASP A 407 2.44 -30.46 0.58
CA ASP A 407 2.97 -29.58 1.59
C ASP A 407 3.49 -28.31 0.92
N VAL A 408 3.06 -27.14 1.41
CA VAL A 408 3.39 -25.84 0.82
C VAL A 408 4.26 -25.05 1.79
N THR A 409 5.31 -24.45 1.26
CA THR A 409 6.08 -23.37 1.92
C THR A 409 5.85 -22.11 1.13
N LEU A 410 5.30 -21.09 1.78
CA LEU A 410 4.97 -19.82 1.16
C LEU A 410 5.92 -18.73 1.69
N PRO A 411 6.84 -18.23 0.85
CA PRO A 411 7.69 -17.08 1.17
C PRO A 411 6.86 -15.81 1.37
N ILE A 412 7.54 -14.77 1.85
CA ILE A 412 6.91 -13.45 2.03
C ILE A 412 6.36 -12.92 0.70
N MET A 413 5.18 -12.35 0.72
CA MET A 413 4.45 -11.86 -0.47
C MET A 413 5.26 -10.82 -1.29
N THR A 414 6.14 -10.05 -0.67
CA THR A 414 7.03 -9.10 -1.37
C THR A 414 8.03 -9.79 -2.31
N SER A 415 8.23 -11.10 -2.20
CA SER A 415 8.96 -11.92 -3.17
C SER A 415 8.11 -12.32 -4.39
N ASN A 416 7.00 -11.66 -4.60
CA ASN A 416 6.03 -11.92 -5.68
C ASN A 416 5.46 -13.34 -5.67
N THR A 417 5.27 -13.89 -4.48
CA THR A 417 4.78 -15.24 -4.25
C THR A 417 3.45 -15.20 -3.54
N ALA A 418 2.48 -15.93 -4.07
CA ALA A 418 1.20 -16.18 -3.43
C ALA A 418 0.62 -17.50 -3.95
N ALA A 419 -0.37 -18.01 -3.26
CA ALA A 419 -1.09 -19.19 -3.69
C ALA A 419 -2.60 -18.90 -3.81
N TYR A 420 -3.31 -19.72 -4.55
CA TYR A 420 -4.76 -19.59 -4.65
C TYR A 420 -5.48 -20.94 -4.75
N VAL A 421 -6.68 -20.95 -4.24
CA VAL A 421 -7.66 -22.01 -4.49
C VAL A 421 -8.72 -21.46 -5.44
N ASP A 422 -8.94 -22.12 -6.55
CA ASP A 422 -10.06 -21.83 -7.43
C ASP A 422 -11.36 -22.31 -6.74
N ALA A 423 -12.17 -21.34 -6.30
CA ALA A 423 -13.42 -21.62 -5.57
C ALA A 423 -14.57 -21.99 -6.53
N ARG A 424 -14.40 -21.67 -7.82
CA ARG A 424 -15.42 -21.92 -8.84
C ARG A 424 -14.79 -22.49 -10.12
N PRO A 425 -14.23 -23.70 -10.06
CA PRO A 425 -13.52 -24.29 -11.19
C PRO A 425 -14.48 -24.52 -12.37
N GLY A 426 -13.97 -24.27 -13.57
CA GLY A 426 -14.72 -24.44 -14.81
C GLY A 426 -15.25 -23.17 -15.45
N LEU A 427 -15.03 -22.01 -14.84
CA LEU A 427 -15.19 -20.73 -15.52
C LEU A 427 -14.13 -20.59 -16.62
N SER A 428 -14.56 -20.11 -17.79
CA SER A 428 -13.62 -19.69 -18.83
C SER A 428 -12.94 -18.36 -18.46
N ASP A 429 -11.80 -18.04 -19.09
CA ASP A 429 -11.11 -16.77 -18.84
C ASP A 429 -12.01 -15.55 -19.13
N ASP A 430 -12.93 -15.65 -20.10
CA ASP A 430 -13.91 -14.61 -20.41
C ASP A 430 -15.01 -14.43 -19.33
N GLU A 431 -15.23 -15.44 -18.51
CA GLU A 431 -16.16 -15.40 -17.37
C GLU A 431 -15.51 -14.91 -16.10
N GLY A 432 -14.17 -14.81 -16.08
CA GLY A 432 -13.40 -14.40 -14.90
C GLY A 432 -13.19 -15.53 -13.91
N TYR A 433 -13.03 -15.19 -12.65
CA TYR A 433 -12.69 -16.17 -11.61
C TYR A 433 -13.23 -15.80 -10.24
N GLU A 434 -13.36 -16.82 -9.39
CA GLU A 434 -13.66 -16.69 -7.97
C GLU A 434 -12.63 -17.52 -7.19
N TRP A 435 -11.81 -16.85 -6.37
CA TRP A 435 -10.66 -17.45 -5.71
C TRP A 435 -10.63 -17.19 -4.22
N TYR A 436 -10.01 -18.10 -3.50
CA TYR A 436 -9.38 -17.81 -2.22
C TYR A 436 -7.90 -17.63 -2.45
N VAL A 437 -7.37 -16.48 -2.06
CA VAL A 437 -5.95 -16.12 -2.24
C VAL A 437 -5.25 -16.19 -0.89
N PHE A 438 -4.02 -16.67 -0.90
CA PHE A 438 -3.19 -16.95 0.26
C PHE A 438 -1.89 -16.16 0.14
N GLU A 439 -1.67 -15.22 1.04
CA GLU A 439 -0.47 -14.36 1.08
C GLU A 439 0.26 -14.53 2.40
N ASN A 440 1.57 -14.69 2.36
CA ASN A 440 2.39 -14.58 3.55
C ASN A 440 2.73 -13.10 3.77
N ARG A 441 2.09 -12.47 4.75
CA ARG A 441 2.30 -11.07 5.13
C ARG A 441 3.22 -11.01 6.35
N GLN A 442 4.32 -10.28 6.24
CA GLN A 442 5.29 -10.12 7.33
C GLN A 442 5.47 -8.65 7.67
N LYS A 443 5.72 -8.33 8.93
CA LYS A 443 5.89 -6.94 9.38
C LYS A 443 7.28 -6.40 9.02
N THR A 444 7.56 -6.31 7.72
CA THR A 444 8.83 -5.82 7.17
C THR A 444 8.59 -4.90 5.96
N GLY A 445 9.51 -3.99 5.68
CA GLY A 445 9.38 -3.06 4.56
C GLY A 445 8.05 -2.29 4.60
N TRP A 446 7.34 -2.25 3.49
CA TRP A 446 6.04 -1.57 3.39
C TRP A 446 4.96 -2.16 4.30
N ASP A 447 5.09 -3.42 4.71
CA ASP A 447 4.16 -4.09 5.63
C ASP A 447 4.55 -3.97 7.11
N SER A 448 5.55 -3.15 7.47
CA SER A 448 6.01 -3.01 8.86
C SER A 448 4.89 -2.64 9.85
N TYR A 449 3.86 -1.96 9.37
CA TYR A 449 2.77 -1.43 10.19
C TYR A 449 1.40 -2.07 9.93
N ILE A 450 1.33 -3.17 9.19
CA ILE A 450 0.08 -3.95 9.06
C ILE A 450 -0.37 -4.48 10.43
N PRO A 451 -1.65 -4.83 10.62
CA PRO A 451 -2.18 -5.24 11.92
C PRO A 451 -1.43 -6.40 12.56
N TYR A 452 -1.19 -7.47 11.80
CA TYR A 452 -0.42 -8.63 12.26
C TYR A 452 0.21 -9.38 11.08
N HIS A 453 1.15 -10.27 11.37
CA HIS A 453 1.86 -11.09 10.39
C HIS A 453 1.30 -12.52 10.31
N GLY A 454 1.68 -13.27 9.28
CA GLY A 454 1.26 -14.65 9.05
C GLY A 454 0.57 -14.83 7.70
N LEU A 455 -0.16 -15.93 7.55
CA LEU A 455 -0.93 -16.21 6.36
C LEU A 455 -2.21 -15.38 6.34
N LEU A 456 -2.31 -14.45 5.42
CA LEU A 456 -3.54 -13.73 5.12
C LEU A 456 -4.32 -14.50 4.06
N ILE A 457 -5.59 -14.79 4.33
CA ILE A 457 -6.50 -15.42 3.38
C ILE A 457 -7.61 -14.43 3.03
N TYR A 458 -7.90 -14.25 1.75
CA TYR A 458 -9.03 -13.45 1.33
C TYR A 458 -9.81 -14.11 0.19
N HIS A 459 -11.11 -13.89 0.17
CA HIS A 459 -12.02 -14.32 -0.88
C HIS A 459 -12.14 -13.23 -1.92
N LEU A 460 -11.98 -13.58 -3.18
CA LEU A 460 -12.00 -12.70 -4.32
C LEU A 460 -12.99 -13.20 -5.36
N ASP A 461 -13.98 -12.37 -5.70
CA ASP A 461 -14.89 -12.60 -6.83
C ASP A 461 -14.61 -11.55 -7.92
N TYR A 462 -13.91 -11.98 -8.95
CA TYR A 462 -13.62 -11.21 -10.14
C TYR A 462 -14.30 -11.83 -11.36
N THR A 463 -15.49 -12.39 -11.16
CA THR A 463 -16.34 -12.88 -12.26
C THR A 463 -16.85 -11.72 -13.10
N LYS A 464 -17.12 -11.97 -14.37
CA LYS A 464 -17.61 -10.96 -15.31
C LYS A 464 -18.86 -10.23 -14.82
N SER A 465 -19.75 -10.92 -14.11
CA SER A 465 -20.92 -10.29 -13.50
C SER A 465 -20.55 -9.29 -12.41
N MET A 466 -19.57 -9.62 -11.56
CA MET A 466 -19.10 -8.73 -10.50
C MET A 466 -18.25 -7.61 -11.06
N VAL A 467 -17.42 -7.89 -12.09
CA VAL A 467 -16.68 -6.85 -12.81
C VAL A 467 -17.63 -5.79 -13.39
N ASN A 468 -18.65 -6.20 -14.10
CA ASN A 468 -19.61 -5.28 -14.71
C ASN A 468 -20.46 -4.51 -13.69
N LYS A 469 -20.72 -5.10 -12.51
CA LYS A 469 -21.65 -4.53 -11.53
C LYS A 469 -20.95 -3.66 -10.49
N TYR A 470 -19.76 -4.07 -10.04
CA TYR A 470 -19.11 -3.47 -8.88
C TYR A 470 -17.69 -2.97 -9.18
N TRP A 471 -16.84 -3.79 -9.81
CA TRP A 471 -15.46 -3.40 -10.09
C TRP A 471 -15.37 -2.24 -11.09
N SER A 472 -16.22 -2.23 -12.11
CA SER A 472 -16.23 -1.16 -13.13
C SER A 472 -16.65 0.21 -12.57
N VAL A 473 -17.37 0.22 -11.46
CA VAL A 473 -17.91 1.44 -10.83
C VAL A 473 -17.24 1.79 -9.51
N ASN A 474 -16.04 1.27 -9.28
CA ASN A 474 -15.27 1.48 -8.04
C ASN A 474 -15.98 1.08 -6.74
N GLY A 475 -16.78 0.03 -6.77
CA GLY A 475 -17.57 -0.41 -5.62
C GLY A 475 -17.49 -1.91 -5.35
N PRO A 476 -16.29 -2.56 -5.34
CA PRO A 476 -16.21 -4.03 -5.20
C PRO A 476 -16.81 -4.53 -3.88
N ASN A 477 -16.86 -3.70 -2.86
CA ASN A 477 -17.38 -4.07 -1.54
C ASN A 477 -18.63 -3.28 -1.12
N ASN A 478 -19.30 -2.60 -2.04
CA ASN A 478 -20.54 -1.84 -1.78
C ASN A 478 -21.72 -2.72 -1.38
N ASN A 479 -21.67 -4.01 -1.64
CA ASN A 479 -22.71 -4.93 -1.20
C ASN A 479 -22.21 -5.77 -0.02
N ALA A 480 -22.64 -5.43 1.17
CA ALA A 480 -22.29 -6.15 2.40
C ALA A 480 -22.62 -7.66 2.37
N ARG A 481 -23.60 -8.07 1.55
CA ARG A 481 -24.02 -9.48 1.41
C ARG A 481 -23.24 -10.24 0.33
N HIS A 482 -22.49 -9.54 -0.52
CA HIS A 482 -21.66 -10.11 -1.56
C HIS A 482 -20.49 -9.16 -1.84
N ARG A 483 -19.52 -9.15 -0.95
CA ARG A 483 -18.27 -8.39 -1.14
C ARG A 483 -17.39 -9.10 -2.13
N CYS A 484 -16.91 -8.36 -3.13
CA CYS A 484 -16.06 -8.94 -4.17
C CYS A 484 -14.64 -9.26 -3.67
N MET A 485 -14.22 -8.61 -2.59
CA MET A 485 -12.95 -8.90 -1.93
C MET A 485 -13.04 -8.67 -0.43
N TYR A 486 -12.83 -9.72 0.36
CA TYR A 486 -12.82 -9.61 1.82
C TYR A 486 -11.83 -10.58 2.47
N ILE A 487 -11.24 -10.15 3.58
CA ILE A 487 -10.37 -11.01 4.38
C ILE A 487 -11.23 -12.06 5.08
N VAL A 488 -10.76 -13.30 5.08
CA VAL A 488 -11.32 -14.39 5.87
C VAL A 488 -10.59 -14.44 7.21
N PRO A 489 -11.19 -13.91 8.29
CA PRO A 489 -10.48 -13.76 9.54
C PRO A 489 -10.27 -15.10 10.24
N ALA A 490 -9.05 -15.33 10.75
CA ALA A 490 -8.73 -16.57 11.48
C ALA A 490 -9.50 -16.69 12.80
N ASP A 491 -9.78 -15.56 13.46
CA ASP A 491 -10.57 -15.53 14.70
C ASP A 491 -12.10 -15.59 14.48
N GLY A 492 -12.54 -15.57 13.23
CA GLY A 492 -13.95 -15.56 12.84
C GLY A 492 -14.65 -14.22 13.07
N ILE A 493 -13.93 -13.15 13.40
CA ILE A 493 -14.48 -11.81 13.66
C ILE A 493 -14.13 -10.88 12.49
N ASP A 494 -15.08 -10.66 11.61
CA ASP A 494 -14.90 -9.75 10.48
C ASP A 494 -15.23 -8.31 10.90
N ASP A 495 -14.25 -7.60 11.39
CA ASP A 495 -14.35 -6.20 11.85
C ASP A 495 -12.99 -5.49 11.69
N ASN A 496 -13.01 -4.30 11.12
CA ASN A 496 -11.80 -3.49 10.90
C ASN A 496 -11.05 -3.12 12.20
N ASN A 497 -11.71 -3.18 13.35
CA ASN A 497 -11.06 -2.93 14.65
C ASN A 497 -10.34 -4.16 15.23
N THR A 498 -10.59 -5.36 14.68
CA THR A 498 -10.04 -6.64 15.19
C THR A 498 -9.04 -7.30 14.24
N ARG A 499 -8.60 -6.61 13.20
CA ARG A 499 -7.71 -7.12 12.13
C ARG A 499 -6.43 -7.84 12.59
N LYS A 500 -6.03 -7.70 13.87
CA LYS A 500 -4.91 -8.46 14.44
C LYS A 500 -5.17 -9.96 14.53
N GLY A 501 -6.43 -10.37 14.58
CA GLY A 501 -6.86 -11.75 14.67
C GLY A 501 -7.03 -12.45 13.32
N ASP A 502 -6.89 -11.72 12.20
CA ASP A 502 -7.28 -12.21 10.87
C ASP A 502 -6.27 -13.19 10.24
N THR A 503 -4.99 -13.06 10.55
CA THR A 503 -3.96 -13.93 9.96
C THR A 503 -3.89 -15.29 10.64
N TYR A 504 -3.48 -16.31 9.86
CA TYR A 504 -3.26 -17.68 10.34
C TYR A 504 -1.76 -17.96 10.53
N PRO A 505 -1.31 -18.68 11.58
CA PRO A 505 -2.10 -18.97 12.78
C PRO A 505 -2.37 -17.71 13.61
N GLY A 506 -1.63 -16.63 13.41
CA GLY A 506 -1.81 -15.31 13.99
C GLY A 506 -1.99 -15.32 15.51
N THR A 507 -2.67 -14.30 16.02
CA THR A 507 -2.96 -14.18 17.46
C THR A 507 -4.05 -15.16 17.93
N SER A 508 -4.88 -15.65 17.01
CA SER A 508 -5.96 -16.60 17.28
C SER A 508 -5.49 -18.05 17.43
N GLY A 509 -4.27 -18.36 16.93
CA GLY A 509 -3.70 -19.70 16.94
C GLY A 509 -4.43 -20.70 16.05
N VAL A 510 -5.20 -20.23 15.07
CA VAL A 510 -5.98 -21.10 14.17
C VAL A 510 -5.06 -21.65 13.07
N THR A 511 -4.90 -22.98 13.06
CA THR A 511 -3.98 -23.70 12.17
C THR A 511 -4.65 -24.40 11.01
N SER A 512 -5.94 -24.13 10.75
CA SER A 512 -6.67 -24.78 9.66
C SER A 512 -7.74 -23.88 9.06
N PHE A 513 -7.95 -24.05 7.75
CA PHE A 513 -9.00 -23.43 6.97
C PHE A 513 -9.64 -24.50 6.08
N THR A 514 -10.79 -25.03 6.47
CA THR A 514 -11.35 -26.27 5.90
C THR A 514 -12.83 -26.22 5.56
N ASP A 515 -13.57 -25.25 6.13
CA ASP A 515 -15.00 -25.13 5.94
C ASP A 515 -15.33 -23.77 5.31
N TYR A 516 -15.26 -23.74 3.98
CA TYR A 516 -15.47 -22.52 3.21
C TYR A 516 -16.18 -22.82 1.88
N TYR A 517 -16.83 -21.80 1.34
CA TYR A 517 -17.82 -21.93 0.26
C TYR A 517 -17.60 -20.86 -0.79
N ASN A 518 -17.95 -21.15 -2.04
CA ASN A 518 -18.08 -20.15 -3.07
C ASN A 518 -19.37 -19.32 -2.90
N TRP A 519 -19.52 -18.26 -3.66
CA TRP A 519 -20.71 -17.42 -3.60
C TRP A 519 -22.01 -18.08 -4.11
N LEU A 520 -21.93 -19.26 -4.75
CA LEU A 520 -23.09 -20.08 -5.10
C LEU A 520 -23.54 -20.97 -3.93
N GLY A 521 -22.76 -21.01 -2.84
CA GLY A 521 -23.03 -21.86 -1.69
C GLY A 521 -22.45 -23.27 -1.80
N ASP A 522 -21.62 -23.55 -2.83
CA ASP A 522 -20.95 -24.84 -2.96
C ASP A 522 -19.71 -24.88 -2.08
N LYS A 523 -19.54 -25.99 -1.37
CA LYS A 523 -18.37 -26.19 -0.53
C LYS A 523 -17.09 -26.34 -1.38
N VAL A 524 -16.09 -25.55 -1.09
CA VAL A 524 -14.75 -25.66 -1.69
C VAL A 524 -14.02 -26.84 -1.05
N ARG A 525 -13.63 -27.82 -1.87
CA ARG A 525 -13.08 -29.11 -1.40
C ARG A 525 -11.56 -29.12 -1.39
N THR A 526 -10.95 -28.06 -0.90
CA THR A 526 -9.49 -27.93 -0.77
C THR A 526 -9.13 -27.52 0.66
N PRO A 527 -9.23 -28.43 1.63
CA PRO A 527 -8.91 -28.13 3.02
C PRO A 527 -7.43 -27.78 3.16
N ILE A 528 -7.16 -26.71 3.90
CA ILE A 528 -5.84 -26.24 4.29
C ILE A 528 -5.66 -26.54 5.79
N THR A 529 -4.59 -27.22 6.15
CA THR A 529 -4.33 -27.68 7.52
C THR A 529 -2.87 -27.48 7.91
N ASN A 530 -2.57 -27.66 9.19
CA ASN A 530 -1.21 -27.53 9.72
C ASN A 530 -0.52 -26.19 9.38
N ILE A 531 -1.32 -25.11 9.36
CA ILE A 531 -0.79 -23.76 9.10
C ILE A 531 0.12 -23.39 10.26
N ARG A 532 1.36 -23.06 9.95
CA ARG A 532 2.36 -22.58 10.90
C ARG A 532 3.25 -21.53 10.26
N GLU A 533 3.84 -20.71 11.09
CA GLU A 533 4.79 -19.69 10.71
C GLU A 533 6.12 -19.96 11.40
N GLU A 534 7.21 -19.89 10.64
CA GLU A 534 8.55 -20.10 11.16
C GLU A 534 9.55 -19.28 10.33
N ASN A 535 10.33 -18.41 11.01
CA ASN A 535 11.36 -17.57 10.39
C ASN A 535 10.89 -16.73 9.17
N GLY A 536 9.67 -16.21 9.25
CA GLY A 536 9.07 -15.41 8.17
C GLY A 536 8.50 -16.21 7.01
N LEU A 537 8.56 -17.54 7.06
CA LEU A 537 7.91 -18.43 6.12
C LEU A 537 6.60 -18.95 6.69
N VAL A 538 5.62 -19.15 5.84
CA VAL A 538 4.37 -19.82 6.19
C VAL A 538 4.35 -21.21 5.56
N PHE A 539 4.01 -22.21 6.37
CA PHE A 539 3.89 -23.59 5.97
C PHE A 539 2.46 -24.08 6.17
N PHE A 540 1.97 -24.86 5.25
CA PHE A 540 0.66 -25.50 5.41
C PHE A 540 0.52 -26.75 4.54
N GLN A 541 -0.52 -27.54 4.81
CA GLN A 541 -0.85 -28.73 4.05
C GLN A 541 -2.15 -28.53 3.28
N VAL A 542 -2.13 -28.89 2.00
CA VAL A 542 -3.29 -28.90 1.12
C VAL A 542 -3.83 -30.33 1.03
N LYS A 543 -5.15 -30.52 1.25
CA LYS A 543 -5.83 -31.83 1.17
C LYS A 543 -5.13 -32.93 2.01
N GLY A 544 -4.64 -32.54 3.18
CA GLY A 544 -3.98 -33.46 4.12
C GLY A 544 -2.46 -33.60 3.93
N GLY A 545 -1.87 -32.81 3.01
CA GLY A 545 -0.44 -32.84 2.71
C GLY A 545 -0.08 -33.90 1.67
N ALA A 546 1.20 -33.97 1.33
CA ALA A 546 1.73 -34.97 0.41
C ALA A 546 1.54 -36.38 1.05
N THR A 547 0.51 -37.10 0.63
CA THR A 547 0.29 -38.48 1.06
C THR A 547 1.43 -39.35 0.56
N GLU A 548 2.19 -39.89 1.52
CA GLU A 548 3.30 -40.83 1.28
C GLU A 548 4.37 -40.35 0.28
N GLN A 549 4.49 -39.04 0.05
CA GLN A 549 5.60 -38.50 -0.72
C GLN A 549 6.78 -38.17 0.22
N SER A 550 7.95 -38.43 -0.29
CA SER A 550 9.18 -37.97 0.36
C SER A 550 9.24 -36.44 0.33
N SER A 551 9.70 -35.84 1.42
CA SER A 551 9.83 -34.38 1.53
C SER A 551 11.14 -34.00 2.20
N ILE A 552 11.74 -32.93 1.69
CA ILE A 552 12.90 -32.27 2.28
C ILE A 552 12.61 -30.77 2.37
N GLU A 553 13.10 -30.14 3.43
CA GLU A 553 12.90 -28.74 3.70
C GLU A 553 14.24 -28.00 3.60
N THR A 554 14.29 -26.96 2.76
CA THR A 554 15.38 -25.98 2.78
C THR A 554 15.14 -25.07 3.99
N GLN A 555 16.04 -25.09 4.95
CA GLN A 555 15.88 -24.28 6.16
C GLN A 555 16.25 -22.82 5.88
N PRO A 556 15.54 -21.86 6.49
CA PRO A 556 15.86 -20.45 6.35
C PRO A 556 17.31 -20.15 6.73
N VAL A 557 17.95 -19.30 5.93
CA VAL A 557 19.34 -18.90 6.15
C VAL A 557 19.35 -17.67 7.07
N GLY A 558 19.77 -17.87 8.31
CA GLY A 558 19.96 -16.78 9.24
C GLY A 558 21.10 -15.85 8.81
N TYR A 559 20.99 -14.56 9.14
CA TYR A 559 21.99 -13.53 8.73
C TYR A 559 23.44 -13.88 9.13
N ALA A 560 23.64 -14.50 10.28
CA ALA A 560 24.97 -14.94 10.72
C ALA A 560 25.62 -16.02 9.82
N ASN A 561 24.84 -16.63 8.95
CA ASN A 561 25.25 -17.68 8.01
C ASN A 561 25.51 -17.14 6.60
N ILE A 562 25.49 -15.83 6.41
CA ILE A 562 25.72 -15.15 5.14
C ILE A 562 27.01 -14.34 5.26
N ALA A 563 27.90 -14.50 4.30
CA ALA A 563 29.10 -13.70 4.13
C ALA A 563 29.16 -13.12 2.72
N SER A 564 30.20 -12.36 2.41
CA SER A 564 30.35 -11.75 1.08
C SER A 564 30.60 -12.78 -0.04
N THR A 565 31.21 -13.91 0.27
CA THR A 565 31.55 -14.95 -0.72
C THR A 565 31.12 -16.34 -0.30
N SER A 566 30.27 -16.44 0.74
CA SER A 566 29.79 -17.76 1.18
C SER A 566 28.45 -17.68 1.90
N ILE A 567 27.68 -18.76 1.84
CA ILE A 567 26.40 -18.94 2.51
C ILE A 567 26.40 -20.32 3.18
N THR A 568 26.10 -20.38 4.49
CA THR A 568 25.89 -21.65 5.18
C THR A 568 24.40 -21.98 5.20
N VAL A 569 24.03 -23.07 4.57
CA VAL A 569 22.65 -23.54 4.35
C VAL A 569 22.39 -24.83 5.11
N LYS A 570 21.14 -25.03 5.50
CA LYS A 570 20.70 -26.24 6.23
C LYS A 570 19.47 -26.86 5.58
N ALA A 571 19.37 -28.16 5.67
CA ALA A 571 18.22 -28.92 5.21
C ALA A 571 17.77 -29.91 6.27
N LYS A 572 16.48 -30.21 6.26
CA LYS A 572 15.87 -31.23 7.12
C LYS A 572 14.97 -32.12 6.29
N VAL A 573 15.16 -33.42 6.39
CA VAL A 573 14.24 -34.39 5.79
C VAL A 573 12.94 -34.39 6.61
N GLY A 574 11.82 -34.03 5.97
CA GLY A 574 10.49 -34.13 6.56
C GLY A 574 10.02 -35.60 6.55
N LYS A 575 10.13 -36.26 5.39
CA LYS A 575 9.80 -37.68 5.20
C LYS A 575 10.65 -38.25 4.08
N ALA A 576 11.06 -39.50 4.22
CA ALA A 576 11.63 -40.30 3.12
C ALA A 576 10.84 -41.60 3.01
N THR A 577 10.26 -41.86 1.85
CA THR A 577 9.45 -43.05 1.58
C THR A 577 10.31 -44.25 1.16
N GLN A 578 11.58 -43.99 0.86
CA GLN A 578 12.65 -44.94 0.49
C GLN A 578 13.97 -44.49 1.11
N ASP A 579 14.98 -45.36 1.04
CA ASP A 579 16.33 -44.99 1.46
C ASP A 579 16.84 -43.78 0.66
N ILE A 580 17.46 -42.83 1.34
CA ILE A 580 18.08 -41.67 0.72
C ILE A 580 19.43 -42.10 0.15
N LYS A 581 19.57 -42.04 -1.16
CA LYS A 581 20.81 -42.33 -1.87
C LYS A 581 21.79 -41.15 -1.74
N GLU A 582 21.27 -39.95 -1.84
CA GLU A 582 22.05 -38.72 -1.80
C GLU A 582 21.18 -37.57 -1.28
N MET A 583 21.78 -36.65 -0.56
CA MET A 583 21.16 -35.41 -0.13
C MET A 583 22.18 -34.29 -0.24
N GLY A 584 21.71 -33.08 -0.63
CA GLY A 584 22.59 -31.95 -0.82
C GLY A 584 21.82 -30.65 -1.09
N PHE A 585 22.53 -29.71 -1.70
CA PHE A 585 21.99 -28.40 -2.10
C PHE A 585 22.35 -28.12 -3.57
N CYS A 586 21.45 -27.44 -4.24
CA CYS A 586 21.70 -26.76 -5.51
C CYS A 586 21.43 -25.26 -5.36
N TRP A 587 22.15 -24.44 -6.12
CA TRP A 587 22.05 -22.99 -6.08
C TRP A 587 22.33 -22.37 -7.45
N SER A 588 21.76 -21.20 -7.68
CA SER A 588 21.95 -20.42 -8.91
C SER A 588 21.73 -18.94 -8.63
N ASP A 589 22.44 -18.08 -9.35
CA ASP A 589 22.18 -16.64 -9.43
C ASP A 589 21.30 -16.27 -10.63
N ALA A 590 21.01 -17.22 -11.51
CA ALA A 590 20.27 -17.06 -12.76
C ALA A 590 18.90 -17.75 -12.75
N THR A 591 18.73 -18.81 -11.97
CA THR A 591 17.53 -19.65 -11.94
C THR A 591 16.90 -19.63 -10.55
N GLU A 592 15.64 -19.24 -10.47
CA GLU A 592 14.90 -19.12 -9.19
C GLU A 592 14.58 -20.49 -8.56
N GLU A 593 14.47 -21.54 -9.36
CA GLU A 593 14.25 -22.91 -8.91
C GLU A 593 15.40 -23.82 -9.36
N PRO A 594 16.61 -23.71 -8.76
CA PRO A 594 17.75 -24.52 -9.12
C PRO A 594 17.45 -26.02 -8.97
N THR A 595 18.00 -26.84 -9.88
CA THR A 595 17.84 -28.27 -9.91
C THR A 595 19.20 -28.95 -9.95
N LEU A 596 19.24 -30.29 -10.13
CA LEU A 596 20.50 -31.03 -10.38
C LEU A 596 20.98 -30.91 -11.82
N ASP A 597 20.31 -30.13 -12.67
CA ASP A 597 20.78 -29.89 -14.05
C ASP A 597 22.00 -28.95 -14.02
N PRO A 598 23.17 -29.38 -14.42
CA PRO A 598 24.38 -28.57 -14.39
C PRO A 598 24.37 -27.44 -15.43
N SER A 599 23.35 -27.34 -16.28
CA SER A 599 23.22 -26.24 -17.25
C SER A 599 22.60 -24.99 -16.66
N ASP A 600 21.88 -25.12 -15.54
CA ASP A 600 21.14 -24.01 -14.92
C ASP A 600 21.50 -23.75 -13.47
N SER A 601 22.23 -24.65 -12.82
CA SER A 601 22.59 -24.49 -11.40
C SER A 601 23.86 -25.27 -11.01
N GLU A 602 24.49 -24.82 -9.92
CA GLU A 602 25.51 -25.59 -9.22
C GLU A 602 24.88 -26.46 -8.12
N HIS A 603 25.51 -27.59 -7.79
CA HIS A 603 25.05 -28.46 -6.71
C HIS A 603 26.17 -29.16 -6.00
N LYS A 604 25.91 -29.55 -4.75
CA LYS A 604 26.86 -30.37 -3.98
C LYS A 604 26.12 -31.31 -3.04
N ALA A 605 26.47 -32.60 -3.16
CA ALA A 605 26.03 -33.62 -2.22
C ALA A 605 26.72 -33.44 -0.87
N VAL A 606 25.99 -33.65 0.22
CA VAL A 606 26.50 -33.40 1.57
C VAL A 606 26.44 -34.66 2.43
N ALA A 607 25.28 -35.32 2.51
CA ALA A 607 25.05 -36.43 3.42
C ALA A 607 23.88 -37.32 3.00
N THR A 608 23.76 -38.47 3.66
CA THR A 608 22.58 -39.35 3.61
C THR A 608 21.81 -39.32 4.95
N ALA A 609 22.09 -38.36 5.84
CA ALA A 609 21.43 -38.20 7.15
C ALA A 609 20.16 -37.42 7.05
N ASN A 610 19.33 -37.39 8.13
CA ASN A 610 18.07 -36.67 8.15
C ASN A 610 18.22 -35.15 8.22
N THR A 611 19.42 -34.64 8.46
CA THR A 611 19.77 -33.22 8.44
C THR A 611 21.08 -33.03 7.70
N ALA A 612 21.20 -31.95 6.95
CA ALA A 612 22.43 -31.59 6.24
C ALA A 612 22.75 -30.11 6.50
N GLU A 613 24.04 -29.82 6.49
CA GLU A 613 24.56 -28.46 6.55
C GLU A 613 25.70 -28.34 5.54
N LEU A 614 25.74 -27.26 4.79
CA LEU A 614 26.76 -26.96 3.79
C LEU A 614 27.10 -25.48 3.85
N THR A 615 28.38 -25.17 3.80
CA THR A 615 28.83 -23.83 3.42
C THR A 615 29.13 -23.83 1.91
N ILE A 616 28.38 -23.03 1.17
CA ILE A 616 28.60 -22.74 -0.24
C ILE A 616 29.61 -21.61 -0.29
N ASP A 617 30.77 -21.85 -0.85
CA ASP A 617 31.88 -20.92 -0.97
C ASP A 617 32.03 -20.44 -2.42
N GLU A 618 32.94 -19.50 -2.65
CA GLU A 618 33.27 -18.93 -3.97
C GLU A 618 32.12 -18.22 -4.66
N LEU A 619 31.19 -17.69 -3.87
CA LEU A 619 30.09 -16.88 -4.38
C LEU A 619 30.51 -15.43 -4.65
N GLU A 620 29.82 -14.78 -5.58
CA GLU A 620 30.04 -13.37 -5.86
C GLU A 620 29.43 -12.48 -4.75
N PRO A 621 30.13 -11.41 -4.31
CA PRO A 621 29.60 -10.47 -3.32
C PRO A 621 28.38 -9.71 -3.84
N ALA A 622 27.51 -9.30 -2.90
CA ALA A 622 26.31 -8.52 -3.16
C ALA A 622 25.34 -9.14 -4.19
N THR A 623 25.44 -10.45 -4.40
CA THR A 623 24.72 -11.19 -5.43
C THR A 623 23.58 -11.99 -4.82
N LEU A 624 22.43 -11.98 -5.47
CA LEU A 624 21.26 -12.80 -5.09
C LEU A 624 21.45 -14.22 -5.63
N TYR A 625 21.41 -15.20 -4.73
CA TYR A 625 21.38 -16.63 -5.07
C TYR A 625 20.05 -17.23 -4.63
N TYR A 626 19.55 -18.17 -5.42
CA TYR A 626 18.46 -19.06 -5.03
C TYR A 626 19.09 -20.39 -4.58
N VAL A 627 18.83 -20.79 -3.34
CA VAL A 627 19.39 -22.02 -2.76
C VAL A 627 18.27 -22.99 -2.45
N ARG A 628 18.47 -24.26 -2.83
CA ARG A 628 17.45 -25.29 -2.70
C ARG A 628 18.06 -26.60 -2.21
N ALA A 629 17.46 -27.18 -1.17
CA ALA A 629 17.82 -28.52 -0.73
C ALA A 629 17.24 -29.58 -1.67
N TYR A 630 17.94 -30.67 -1.86
CA TYR A 630 17.45 -31.84 -2.57
C TYR A 630 17.79 -33.14 -1.83
N MET A 631 17.01 -34.19 -2.09
CA MET A 631 17.37 -35.59 -1.79
C MET A 631 17.00 -36.47 -2.95
N THR A 632 17.92 -37.38 -3.32
CA THR A 632 17.69 -38.41 -4.31
C THR A 632 17.43 -39.73 -3.60
N LEU A 633 16.33 -40.38 -3.91
CA LEU A 633 15.89 -41.63 -3.33
C LEU A 633 16.55 -42.86 -4.03
N ALA A 634 16.38 -44.02 -3.43
CA ALA A 634 16.97 -45.28 -3.95
C ALA A 634 16.53 -45.59 -5.39
N ASP A 635 15.31 -45.23 -5.79
CA ASP A 635 14.78 -45.40 -7.14
C ASP A 635 15.28 -44.34 -8.14
N GLY A 636 16.09 -43.39 -7.71
CA GLY A 636 16.60 -42.30 -8.53
C GLY A 636 15.67 -41.07 -8.60
N THR A 637 14.52 -41.07 -7.94
CA THR A 637 13.66 -39.92 -7.84
C THR A 637 14.33 -38.84 -7.00
N THR A 638 14.38 -37.60 -7.50
CA THR A 638 14.89 -36.46 -6.75
C THR A 638 13.73 -35.61 -6.22
N VAL A 639 13.75 -35.34 -4.92
CA VAL A 639 12.81 -34.49 -4.21
C VAL A 639 13.52 -33.21 -3.81
N TYR A 640 12.89 -32.08 -4.07
CA TYR A 640 13.43 -30.76 -3.78
C TYR A 640 12.63 -30.09 -2.67
N GLY A 641 13.33 -29.33 -1.82
CA GLY A 641 12.73 -28.36 -0.92
C GLY A 641 12.30 -27.09 -1.65
N ALA A 642 11.76 -26.10 -0.94
CA ALA A 642 11.56 -24.79 -1.50
C ALA A 642 12.90 -24.13 -1.84
N ALA A 643 12.93 -23.38 -2.94
CA ALA A 643 14.05 -22.51 -3.25
C ALA A 643 13.96 -21.24 -2.39
N LEU A 644 15.05 -20.84 -1.77
CA LEU A 644 15.12 -19.66 -0.92
C LEU A 644 16.07 -18.63 -1.54
N PRO A 645 15.62 -17.38 -1.74
CA PRO A 645 16.49 -16.31 -2.17
C PRO A 645 17.40 -15.86 -1.01
N VAL A 646 18.70 -15.84 -1.25
CA VAL A 646 19.72 -15.43 -0.27
C VAL A 646 20.71 -14.50 -0.96
N LYS A 647 20.81 -13.27 -0.50
CA LYS A 647 21.77 -12.30 -1.02
C LYS A 647 23.03 -12.33 -0.18
N THR A 648 24.21 -12.52 -0.84
CA THR A 648 25.51 -12.41 -0.20
C THR A 648 25.76 -10.98 0.28
N GLU A 649 26.57 -10.81 1.32
CA GLU A 649 26.99 -9.50 1.77
C GLU A 649 27.93 -8.82 0.74
N HIS A 650 28.09 -7.53 0.85
CA HIS A 650 29.12 -6.80 0.10
C HIS A 650 30.52 -7.27 0.52
N THR A 651 31.50 -7.06 -0.36
CA THR A 651 32.90 -7.30 -0.02
C THR A 651 33.28 -6.51 1.23
N PRO A 652 33.83 -7.16 2.28
CA PRO A 652 34.22 -6.44 3.48
C PRO A 652 35.20 -5.30 3.20
N LEU A 653 34.95 -4.15 3.81
CA LEU A 653 35.81 -3.00 3.68
C LEU A 653 37.19 -3.28 4.27
N GLN A 654 38.25 -2.94 3.53
CA GLN A 654 39.62 -3.22 3.94
C GLN A 654 40.15 -2.13 4.87
N ALA A 655 40.79 -2.52 5.96
CA ALA A 655 41.54 -1.59 6.79
C ALA A 655 42.94 -1.29 6.19
N PRO A 656 43.47 -0.05 6.31
CA PRO A 656 42.89 1.10 6.99
C PRO A 656 41.76 1.73 6.16
N LEU A 657 40.63 1.95 6.82
CA LEU A 657 39.44 2.53 6.22
C LEU A 657 39.29 3.97 6.72
N SER A 658 39.08 4.89 5.79
CA SER A 658 38.64 6.25 6.07
C SER A 658 37.33 6.47 5.36
N LEU A 659 36.22 6.42 6.08
CA LEU A 659 34.90 6.78 5.57
C LEU A 659 34.66 8.26 5.87
N THR A 660 34.44 9.04 4.83
CA THR A 660 33.99 10.42 4.95
C THR A 660 32.51 10.44 4.60
N PHE A 661 31.68 10.74 5.55
CA PHE A 661 30.29 11.02 5.29
C PHE A 661 30.22 12.35 4.52
N ASN A 662 29.94 12.29 3.24
CA ASN A 662 29.81 13.46 2.39
C ASN A 662 28.66 13.29 1.39
N ASP A 663 28.23 14.38 0.80
CA ASP A 663 27.10 14.45 -0.13
C ASP A 663 27.36 13.86 -1.53
N THR A 664 28.57 13.39 -1.80
CA THR A 664 28.91 12.71 -3.07
C THR A 664 28.51 11.24 -3.06
N ASP A 665 28.27 10.65 -1.89
CA ASP A 665 27.70 9.32 -1.73
C ASP A 665 26.18 9.43 -1.76
N VAL A 666 25.50 8.54 -2.48
CA VAL A 666 24.04 8.59 -2.76
C VAL A 666 23.20 8.68 -1.49
N ASP A 667 23.74 8.28 -0.35
CA ASP A 667 23.09 8.26 0.97
C ASP A 667 23.99 8.88 2.07
N GLY A 668 24.87 9.80 1.71
CA GLY A 668 25.82 10.42 2.65
C GLY A 668 26.83 9.43 3.23
N GLY A 669 27.17 8.37 2.52
CA GLY A 669 28.08 7.33 2.98
C GLY A 669 27.44 6.30 3.93
N LEU A 670 26.10 6.31 4.07
CA LEU A 670 25.37 5.34 4.89
C LEU A 670 25.14 4.00 4.18
N SER A 671 25.42 3.89 2.87
CA SER A 671 25.29 2.63 2.11
C SER A 671 26.10 1.46 2.67
N TYR A 672 27.15 1.75 3.41
CA TYR A 672 27.98 0.76 4.11
C TYR A 672 27.55 0.52 5.56
N TRP A 673 26.41 1.07 5.95
CA TRP A 673 25.93 1.01 7.33
C TRP A 673 24.50 0.50 7.40
N ARG A 674 24.26 -0.37 8.34
CA ARG A 674 22.91 -0.81 8.69
C ARG A 674 22.40 -0.01 9.87
N ILE A 675 21.26 0.65 9.68
CA ILE A 675 20.55 1.33 10.76
C ILE A 675 19.52 0.37 11.34
N VAL A 676 19.53 0.19 12.66
CA VAL A 676 18.56 -0.65 13.38
C VAL A 676 17.91 0.19 14.45
N ASP A 677 16.66 0.56 14.22
CA ASP A 677 15.79 1.20 15.22
C ASP A 677 15.16 0.09 16.06
N GLN A 678 15.72 -0.14 17.25
CA GLN A 678 15.33 -1.25 18.14
C GLN A 678 14.03 -0.99 18.89
N ASN A 679 13.70 0.24 19.17
CA ASN A 679 12.50 0.64 19.89
C ASN A 679 11.37 1.10 18.96
N ASN A 680 11.66 1.18 17.64
CA ASN A 680 10.71 1.51 16.59
C ASN A 680 9.98 2.85 16.84
N ASP A 681 10.72 3.85 17.31
CA ASP A 681 10.21 5.19 17.64
C ASP A 681 10.46 6.21 16.53
N ALA A 682 11.08 5.79 15.43
CA ALA A 682 11.46 6.59 14.26
C ALA A 682 12.55 7.65 14.53
N ASN A 683 13.13 7.66 15.72
CA ASN A 683 14.27 8.51 16.04
C ASN A 683 15.54 7.68 15.88
N THR A 684 16.27 7.85 14.80
CA THR A 684 17.39 6.99 14.45
C THR A 684 18.57 7.76 13.84
N TRP A 685 19.54 7.07 13.31
CA TRP A 685 20.71 7.63 12.67
C TRP A 685 20.38 8.19 11.30
N ASN A 686 20.80 9.44 11.02
CA ASN A 686 20.61 10.12 9.75
C ASN A 686 21.89 10.86 9.32
N TYR A 687 22.04 11.08 8.01
CA TYR A 687 23.08 11.95 7.51
C TYR A 687 22.61 13.40 7.51
N ASP A 688 23.35 14.26 8.17
CA ASP A 688 23.12 15.71 8.16
C ASP A 688 24.04 16.39 7.16
N THR A 689 23.47 16.86 6.06
CA THR A 689 24.19 17.52 4.97
C THR A 689 24.85 18.85 5.40
N SER A 690 24.31 19.52 6.41
CA SER A 690 24.82 20.81 6.89
C SER A 690 26.11 20.66 7.70
N THR A 691 26.24 19.57 8.44
CA THR A 691 27.42 19.25 9.25
C THR A 691 28.32 18.21 8.58
N GLN A 692 27.90 17.63 7.47
CA GLN A 692 28.57 16.50 6.81
C GLN A 692 28.91 15.37 7.79
N ALA A 693 27.95 15.02 8.63
CA ALA A 693 28.12 14.03 9.67
C ALA A 693 26.88 13.14 9.80
N VAL A 694 27.08 11.91 10.24
CA VAL A 694 25.98 11.05 10.66
C VAL A 694 25.60 11.42 12.08
N VAL A 695 24.35 11.79 12.27
CA VAL A 695 23.79 12.25 13.54
C VAL A 695 22.68 11.31 14.01
N TYR A 696 22.60 11.09 15.30
CA TYR A 696 21.47 10.44 15.93
C TYR A 696 20.42 11.49 16.29
N THR A 697 19.23 11.38 15.74
CA THR A 697 18.11 12.26 16.05
C THR A 697 17.23 11.59 17.08
N GLY A 698 17.60 11.68 18.34
CA GLY A 698 16.83 11.15 19.48
C GLY A 698 15.98 12.21 20.16
N ASP A 699 14.84 11.81 20.69
CA ASP A 699 14.00 12.67 21.50
C ASP A 699 14.56 12.73 22.93
N TYR A 700 14.50 13.91 23.55
CA TYR A 700 15.09 14.17 24.89
C TYR A 700 14.49 13.29 25.99
N TRP A 701 13.37 12.61 25.73
CA TRP A 701 12.58 11.84 26.68
C TRP A 701 12.58 10.32 26.45
N ASN A 702 13.14 9.85 25.34
CA ASN A 702 13.20 8.43 25.02
C ASN A 702 14.64 7.91 25.10
N ASN A 703 14.85 6.79 25.79
CA ASN A 703 16.13 6.10 25.76
C ASN A 703 16.37 5.54 24.36
N GLY A 704 17.21 6.19 23.59
CA GLY A 704 17.65 5.69 22.29
C GLY A 704 18.29 4.30 22.46
N ASN A 705 17.79 3.35 21.69
CA ASN A 705 18.35 1.99 21.63
C ASN A 705 18.58 1.58 20.18
N ASP A 706 19.19 2.47 19.41
CA ASP A 706 19.41 2.29 18.00
C ASP A 706 20.86 2.01 17.69
N TRP A 707 21.05 1.18 16.70
CA TRP A 707 22.37 0.74 16.29
C TRP A 707 22.70 1.22 14.90
N LEU A 708 23.89 1.79 14.76
CA LEU A 708 24.55 2.02 13.49
C LEU A 708 25.61 0.92 13.33
N ILE A 709 25.34 -0.05 12.49
CA ILE A 709 26.17 -1.24 12.32
C ILE A 709 26.92 -1.11 10.99
N SER A 710 28.25 -1.08 11.02
CA SER A 710 29.04 -1.09 9.79
C SER A 710 28.93 -2.45 9.08
N GLU A 711 29.19 -2.45 7.78
CA GLU A 711 29.56 -3.66 7.05
C GLU A 711 30.76 -4.35 7.73
N LYS A 712 30.94 -5.65 7.48
CA LYS A 712 32.08 -6.39 8.03
C LYS A 712 33.38 -5.76 7.58
N LEU A 713 34.29 -5.51 8.54
CA LEU A 713 35.62 -4.99 8.28
C LEU A 713 36.61 -6.14 8.30
N HIS A 714 37.45 -6.22 7.25
CA HIS A 714 38.61 -7.10 7.28
C HIS A 714 39.77 -6.40 7.99
N VAL A 715 40.10 -6.87 9.21
CA VAL A 715 41.27 -6.39 9.97
C VAL A 715 42.38 -7.42 9.82
N PRO A 716 43.53 -7.06 9.26
CA PRO A 716 44.65 -8.00 9.14
C PRO A 716 45.09 -8.57 10.50
N GLU A 717 45.59 -9.82 10.54
CA GLU A 717 45.93 -10.57 11.75
C GLU A 717 46.86 -9.84 12.76
N ARG A 718 47.52 -8.78 12.34
CA ARG A 718 48.40 -7.94 13.20
C ARG A 718 47.89 -6.50 13.29
N GLY A 719 46.68 -6.20 12.89
CA GLY A 719 46.06 -4.89 12.96
C GLY A 719 45.27 -4.70 14.24
N GLY A 720 45.35 -3.52 14.83
CA GLY A 720 44.46 -3.10 15.93
C GLY A 720 43.27 -2.31 15.37
N LEU A 721 42.09 -2.52 15.91
CA LEU A 721 40.92 -1.68 15.63
C LEU A 721 41.01 -0.40 16.46
N TYR A 722 41.24 0.74 15.81
CA TYR A 722 41.13 2.06 16.45
C TYR A 722 39.76 2.64 16.16
N ILE A 723 38.88 2.65 17.17
CA ILE A 723 37.61 3.36 17.09
C ILE A 723 37.87 4.78 17.58
N LEU A 724 37.94 5.75 16.65
CA LEU A 724 37.87 7.16 17.00
C LEU A 724 36.42 7.49 17.41
N ARG A 725 36.17 7.58 18.71
CA ARG A 725 34.94 8.17 19.20
C ARG A 725 34.97 9.67 18.94
N GLY A 726 34.12 10.14 18.05
CA GLY A 726 33.75 11.54 17.99
C GLY A 726 33.11 11.94 19.32
N VAL A 727 33.66 12.92 20.02
CA VAL A 727 32.99 13.50 21.19
C VAL A 727 31.84 14.35 20.64
N MET A 728 30.61 13.93 20.90
CA MET A 728 29.47 14.84 20.69
C MET A 728 29.62 16.03 21.64
N PRO A 729 29.62 17.28 21.15
CA PRO A 729 29.48 18.42 22.03
C PRO A 729 28.11 18.31 22.71
N ARG A 730 28.06 18.33 24.03
CA ARG A 730 26.82 18.54 24.77
C ARG A 730 26.22 19.85 24.27
N ALA A 731 24.99 19.77 23.74
CA ALA A 731 24.20 20.98 23.48
C ALA A 731 24.07 21.76 24.80
N PRO A 732 24.12 23.11 24.73
CA PRO A 732 24.07 23.97 25.90
C PRO A 732 22.76 23.86 26.71
#